data_b5e36168a031512773fe4b8ee671b2d7
#
_entry.id   b5e36168a031512773fe4b8ee671b2d7
#
_cell.length_a   1.000
_cell.length_b   1.000
_cell.length_c   1.000
_cell.angle_alpha   90.00
_cell.angle_beta   90.00
_cell.angle_gamma   90.00
#
_symmetry.space_group_name_H-M   'P 1'
#
loop_
_entity.id
_entity.type
_entity.pdbx_description
1 polymer ?
#
loop_
_entity_poly.entity_id
_entity_poly.type
_entity_poly.pdbx_seq_one_letter_code
_entity_poly.pdbx_strand_id
1 'polypeptide(L)'
;MSANSVFESGFMLTAERAVDQKELRYMAFTGQYEKVHALFKRIAPEDRPHYANEYVLSEVIYAGIRKLHKLLAEAEEQAADTEKAFIDAVVALFIDTCRSSKSAPRELFQALLNWCQELYDLSLPDEALAIIEQAQHLGIDKFPDLQACLLLKQAMVLNAAGHIAGAHQLLARLAEKPYLVSDRNLLPDILFNLGKTALMTGEVGYYKTLLFRGLRYFYTGMEARRVFCEQILKTYRKGWQVLLSGEIRIPDRLLFALHWLYFKFSPWRIFRGTGLAQLFRLALLGYVYILNYFSTPAVRPGSSRQSPASGSQPRFTLRNGRPAAGTKLGQRPLLVTRTMGGIGDLLMMTPGLHALKQRHPGREIHLAIPRRYFSVFQHNPDVTLLEIEDEQIDRRDYYRWFNFSDCPAARVEALTAPKVKKNRIALFARALGVRGRALRRMDRRPRYFISGEEQQFAEQFRRSHDLNGKTVIAVQIKANETYRDYPHMAQLVELLARQYTVLLFDGAPIEGFGYDNVFKIDHLPLRKSLALAATCNLIIAPDSAFVHFAGALDIPCVALYGPVDGKVRTADYPNCTYIDVRRDLRCVPCWRNEQIPCKLTGMRGSICMLEIQAGQVYQIVQQRLKQERSDETIQQSV
;
A
#
# COMPACT_ATOMS: atom_id res chain seq x y z
N MET A 1 24.62 -15.57 30.01
CA MET A 1 25.39 -14.37 29.64
C MET A 1 24.59 -13.73 28.49
N SER A 2 24.03 -12.55 28.75
CA SER A 2 23.06 -11.90 27.91
C SER A 2 23.72 -11.23 26.69
N ALA A 3 23.11 -11.36 25.53
CA ALA A 3 23.58 -10.76 24.27
C ALA A 3 23.74 -9.21 24.30
N ASN A 4 23.37 -8.56 25.38
CA ASN A 4 23.52 -7.11 25.57
C ASN A 4 24.94 -6.66 25.97
N SER A 5 25.83 -7.56 26.38
CA SER A 5 27.15 -7.15 26.90
C SER A 5 28.24 -7.01 25.81
N VAL A 6 27.95 -7.41 24.58
CA VAL A 6 28.94 -7.33 23.47
C VAL A 6 28.79 -6.03 22.68
N PHE A 7 27.66 -5.31 22.80
CA PHE A 7 27.40 -4.09 22.03
C PHE A 7 27.71 -2.77 22.77
N GLU A 8 27.97 -2.81 24.09
CA GLU A 8 28.28 -1.60 24.86
C GLU A 8 29.78 -1.28 24.99
N SER A 9 30.65 -2.18 24.59
CA SER A 9 32.08 -1.92 24.64
C SER A 9 32.63 -1.46 23.31
N GLY A 10 32.71 -0.14 23.09
CA GLY A 10 33.72 0.38 22.23
C GLY A 10 33.34 1.28 21.07
N PHE A 11 32.32 2.13 21.17
CA PHE A 11 32.19 3.26 20.26
C PHE A 11 32.15 4.62 20.98
N MET A 12 33.24 4.95 21.69
CA MET A 12 33.59 6.36 21.85
C MET A 12 34.06 6.87 20.50
N LEU A 13 33.18 7.58 19.78
CA LEU A 13 33.54 8.32 18.58
C LEU A 13 34.49 9.45 18.98
N THR A 14 35.80 9.25 18.77
CA THR A 14 36.77 10.34 18.78
C THR A 14 36.46 11.30 17.65
N ALA A 15 36.65 12.60 17.84
CA ALA A 15 36.18 13.71 17.02
C ALA A 15 36.76 13.79 15.58
N GLU A 16 37.55 12.83 15.13
CA GLU A 16 38.31 12.90 13.87
C GLU A 16 38.12 11.72 12.91
N ARG A 17 37.21 10.79 13.18
CA ARG A 17 37.00 9.68 12.24
C ARG A 17 36.13 10.14 11.07
N ALA A 18 36.64 10.01 9.84
CA ALA A 18 35.85 10.21 8.63
C ALA A 18 34.61 9.32 8.65
N VAL A 19 33.46 9.87 8.24
CA VAL A 19 32.19 9.12 8.20
C VAL A 19 32.33 8.01 7.15
N ASP A 20 32.13 6.75 7.54
CA ASP A 20 32.11 5.64 6.59
C ASP A 20 30.73 5.54 5.94
N GLN A 21 30.69 5.59 4.60
CA GLN A 21 29.48 5.50 3.81
C GLN A 21 28.70 4.18 4.09
N LYS A 22 29.42 3.07 4.25
CA LYS A 22 28.78 1.76 4.53
C LYS A 22 28.17 1.74 5.93
N GLU A 23 28.88 2.30 6.91
CA GLU A 23 28.40 2.42 8.28
C GLU A 23 27.17 3.33 8.35
N LEU A 24 27.17 4.48 7.66
CA LEU A 24 26.05 5.38 7.61
C LEU A 24 24.82 4.72 6.97
N ARG A 25 24.99 3.99 5.86
CA ARG A 25 23.92 3.21 5.21
C ARG A 25 23.38 2.12 6.13
N TYR A 26 24.24 1.41 6.83
CA TYR A 26 23.83 0.38 7.79
C TYR A 26 23.03 0.97 8.95
N MET A 27 23.47 2.09 9.54
CA MET A 27 22.73 2.78 10.59
C MET A 27 21.39 3.28 10.11
N ALA A 28 21.30 3.84 8.91
CA ALA A 28 20.04 4.28 8.32
C ALA A 28 19.09 3.09 8.11
N PHE A 29 19.58 2.01 7.52
CA PHE A 29 18.80 0.80 7.31
C PHE A 29 18.29 0.20 8.63
N THR A 30 19.09 0.23 9.68
CA THR A 30 18.74 -0.30 11.01
C THR A 30 17.96 0.69 11.87
N GLY A 31 17.59 1.87 11.34
CA GLY A 31 16.72 2.86 11.99
C GLY A 31 17.37 3.61 13.15
N GLN A 32 18.70 3.75 13.12
CA GLN A 32 19.42 4.56 14.10
C GLN A 32 19.40 6.06 13.70
N TYR A 33 18.20 6.57 13.43
CA TYR A 33 17.95 7.86 12.78
C TYR A 33 18.63 9.06 13.48
N GLU A 34 18.67 9.10 14.82
CA GLU A 34 19.33 10.21 15.54
C GLU A 34 20.84 10.24 15.32
N LYS A 35 21.48 9.05 15.27
CA LYS A 35 22.91 8.93 14.94
C LYS A 35 23.18 9.28 13.48
N VAL A 36 22.34 8.78 12.58
CA VAL A 36 22.43 9.10 11.14
C VAL A 36 22.33 10.59 10.91
N HIS A 37 21.34 11.26 11.51
CA HIS A 37 21.15 12.69 11.44
C HIS A 37 22.38 13.47 11.98
N ALA A 38 22.87 13.11 13.17
CA ALA A 38 24.01 13.76 13.79
C ALA A 38 25.29 13.62 12.94
N LEU A 39 25.55 12.43 12.38
CA LEU A 39 26.68 12.17 11.51
C LEU A 39 26.54 12.90 10.17
N PHE A 40 25.36 12.82 9.53
CA PHE A 40 25.12 13.48 8.25
C PHE A 40 25.23 15.01 8.34
N LYS A 41 24.80 15.61 9.45
CA LYS A 41 24.93 17.05 9.70
C LYS A 41 26.39 17.50 9.82
N ARG A 42 27.30 16.61 10.24
CA ARG A 42 28.76 16.88 10.31
C ARG A 42 29.46 16.80 8.99
N ILE A 43 28.87 16.16 7.97
CA ILE A 43 29.40 16.10 6.60
C ILE A 43 29.30 17.48 5.98
N ALA A 44 30.40 17.96 5.39
CA ALA A 44 30.39 19.22 4.66
C ALA A 44 29.32 19.22 3.56
N PRO A 45 28.61 20.33 3.32
CA PRO A 45 27.52 20.37 2.35
C PRO A 45 27.90 19.85 0.97
N GLU A 46 29.11 20.15 0.50
CA GLU A 46 29.67 19.73 -0.78
C GLU A 46 29.89 18.22 -0.89
N ASP A 47 30.16 17.55 0.23
CA ASP A 47 30.42 16.11 0.26
C ASP A 47 29.13 15.28 0.46
N ARG A 48 28.03 15.87 0.91
CA ARG A 48 26.76 15.17 1.19
C ARG A 48 26.23 14.35 0.02
N PRO A 49 26.35 14.79 -1.25
CA PRO A 49 25.89 13.98 -2.38
C PRO A 49 26.54 12.60 -2.47
N HIS A 50 27.79 12.44 -2.02
CA HIS A 50 28.49 11.14 -2.01
C HIS A 50 27.89 10.15 -0.98
N TYR A 51 27.20 10.66 0.04
CA TYR A 51 26.57 9.86 1.10
C TYR A 51 25.06 9.73 0.90
N ALA A 52 24.51 10.41 -0.10
CA ALA A 52 23.08 10.44 -0.37
C ALA A 52 22.60 9.09 -0.91
N ASN A 53 21.62 8.50 -0.23
CA ASN A 53 20.79 7.42 -0.74
C ASN A 53 19.42 7.49 -0.06
N GLU A 54 18.43 6.75 -0.59
CA GLU A 54 17.05 6.81 -0.14
C GLU A 54 16.86 6.57 1.37
N TYR A 55 17.64 5.65 1.95
CA TYR A 55 17.53 5.33 3.39
C TYR A 55 18.16 6.41 4.26
N VAL A 56 19.36 6.86 3.91
CA VAL A 56 20.08 7.90 4.67
C VAL A 56 19.27 9.18 4.68
N LEU A 57 18.86 9.67 3.51
CA LEU A 57 18.16 10.94 3.40
C LEU A 57 16.78 10.92 4.07
N SER A 58 16.03 9.83 3.91
CA SER A 58 14.74 9.64 4.57
C SER A 58 14.88 9.66 6.11
N GLU A 59 15.89 8.98 6.66
CA GLU A 59 16.10 8.94 8.11
C GLU A 59 16.64 10.27 8.67
N VAL A 60 17.45 10.98 7.90
CA VAL A 60 17.93 12.34 8.27
C VAL A 60 16.75 13.32 8.36
N ILE A 61 15.84 13.31 7.38
CA ILE A 61 14.64 14.17 7.39
C ILE A 61 13.76 13.81 8.58
N TYR A 62 13.49 12.53 8.82
CA TYR A 62 12.64 12.09 9.93
C TYR A 62 13.20 12.50 11.30
N ALA A 63 14.50 12.31 11.50
CA ALA A 63 15.15 12.73 12.74
C ALA A 63 15.21 14.24 12.91
N GLY A 64 15.43 14.98 11.79
CA GLY A 64 15.39 16.43 11.77
C GLY A 64 14.03 16.98 12.20
N ILE A 65 12.93 16.45 11.67
CA ILE A 65 11.56 16.81 12.05
C ILE A 65 11.35 16.60 13.56
N ARG A 66 11.75 15.45 14.10
CA ARG A 66 11.62 15.19 15.55
C ARG A 66 12.44 16.17 16.40
N LYS A 67 13.63 16.53 15.93
CA LYS A 67 14.49 17.50 16.61
C LYS A 67 13.89 18.90 16.53
N LEU A 68 13.34 19.29 15.39
CA LEU A 68 12.63 20.55 15.22
C LEU A 68 11.48 20.69 16.22
N HIS A 69 10.63 19.66 16.38
CA HIS A 69 9.57 19.65 17.38
C HIS A 69 10.09 19.86 18.81
N LYS A 70 11.22 19.23 19.15
CA LYS A 70 11.83 19.41 20.46
C LYS A 70 12.30 20.84 20.68
N LEU A 71 13.00 21.42 19.71
CA LEU A 71 13.50 22.81 19.77
C LEU A 71 12.36 23.82 19.90
N LEU A 72 11.27 23.62 19.14
CA LEU A 72 10.07 24.47 19.25
C LEU A 72 9.38 24.34 20.61
N ALA A 73 9.32 23.12 21.18
CA ALA A 73 8.76 22.89 22.51
C ALA A 73 9.62 23.52 23.64
N GLU A 74 10.93 23.63 23.42
CA GLU A 74 11.90 24.24 24.34
C GLU A 74 12.05 25.76 24.09
N ALA A 75 11.29 26.34 23.14
CA ALA A 75 11.32 27.74 22.71
C ALA A 75 12.70 28.23 22.19
N GLU A 76 13.47 27.32 21.59
CA GLU A 76 14.77 27.60 20.97
C GLU A 76 14.60 28.02 19.50
N GLU A 77 14.00 29.19 19.24
CA GLU A 77 13.60 29.65 17.90
C GLU A 77 14.76 29.67 16.89
N GLN A 78 15.91 30.24 17.23
CA GLN A 78 17.07 30.34 16.33
C GLN A 78 17.63 28.94 15.98
N ALA A 79 17.64 28.00 16.95
CA ALA A 79 18.04 26.63 16.70
C ALA A 79 17.02 25.88 15.85
N ALA A 80 15.73 26.17 16.03
CA ALA A 80 14.64 25.61 15.22
C ALA A 80 14.72 26.08 13.77
N ASP A 81 14.96 27.36 13.51
CA ASP A 81 15.14 27.91 12.16
C ASP A 81 16.36 27.28 11.45
N THR A 82 17.47 27.12 12.19
CA THR A 82 18.67 26.44 11.66
C THR A 82 18.38 24.97 11.32
N GLU A 83 17.58 24.29 12.14
CA GLU A 83 17.19 22.89 11.87
C GLU A 83 16.23 22.78 10.68
N LYS A 84 15.26 23.70 10.57
CA LYS A 84 14.36 23.79 9.41
C LYS A 84 15.15 23.99 8.12
N ALA A 85 16.06 24.96 8.07
CA ALA A 85 16.90 25.20 6.90
C ALA A 85 17.77 23.98 6.52
N PHE A 86 18.25 23.23 7.51
CA PHE A 86 18.96 21.97 7.27
C PHE A 86 18.06 20.91 6.65
N ILE A 87 16.81 20.74 7.12
CA ILE A 87 15.84 19.79 6.57
C ILE A 87 15.50 20.19 5.12
N ASP A 88 15.26 21.46 4.84
CA ASP A 88 15.00 21.96 3.48
C ASP A 88 16.12 21.62 2.52
N ALA A 89 17.38 21.81 2.93
CA ALA A 89 18.55 21.45 2.14
C ALA A 89 18.64 19.93 1.88
N VAL A 90 18.33 19.09 2.87
CA VAL A 90 18.33 17.64 2.71
C VAL A 90 17.17 17.17 1.83
N VAL A 91 16.00 17.78 1.92
CA VAL A 91 14.86 17.51 1.02
C VAL A 91 15.23 17.85 -0.42
N ALA A 92 15.83 19.01 -0.66
CA ALA A 92 16.30 19.40 -1.98
C ALA A 92 17.33 18.41 -2.54
N LEU A 93 18.31 18.01 -1.75
CA LEU A 93 19.28 16.99 -2.11
C LEU A 93 18.63 15.65 -2.46
N PHE A 94 17.61 15.24 -1.71
CA PHE A 94 16.88 13.99 -1.97
C PHE A 94 16.13 14.05 -3.32
N ILE A 95 15.46 15.16 -3.59
CA ILE A 95 14.79 15.40 -4.86
C ILE A 95 15.78 15.35 -6.03
N ASP A 96 16.92 16.04 -5.91
CA ASP A 96 17.94 16.09 -6.97
C ASP A 96 18.60 14.72 -7.20
N THR A 97 18.88 13.97 -6.14
CA THR A 97 19.36 12.60 -6.23
C THR A 97 18.40 11.70 -7.01
N CYS A 98 17.09 11.91 -6.85
CA CYS A 98 16.07 11.10 -7.52
C CYS A 98 15.69 11.61 -8.92
N ARG A 99 15.96 12.87 -9.29
CA ARG A 99 15.67 13.40 -10.64
C ARG A 99 16.45 12.69 -11.75
N SER A 100 17.65 12.24 -11.45
CA SER A 100 18.47 11.45 -12.38
C SER A 100 18.03 10.00 -12.49
N SER A 101 17.18 9.52 -11.58
CA SER A 101 16.64 8.17 -11.54
C SER A 101 15.35 8.07 -12.38
N LYS A 102 15.16 6.96 -13.09
CA LYS A 102 13.93 6.69 -13.85
C LYS A 102 12.68 6.57 -12.99
N SER A 103 12.84 6.38 -11.68
CA SER A 103 11.74 6.22 -10.73
C SER A 103 12.15 6.74 -9.36
N ALA A 104 11.40 7.70 -8.83
CA ALA A 104 11.59 8.15 -7.46
C ALA A 104 11.17 7.06 -6.47
N PRO A 105 11.97 6.79 -5.42
CA PRO A 105 11.67 5.77 -4.43
C PRO A 105 10.51 6.20 -3.51
N ARG A 106 9.84 5.22 -2.91
CA ARG A 106 8.72 5.44 -2.00
C ARG A 106 9.11 6.28 -0.78
N GLU A 107 10.34 6.10 -0.29
CA GLU A 107 10.92 6.79 0.85
C GLU A 107 10.96 8.30 0.64
N LEU A 108 11.27 8.75 -0.59
CA LEU A 108 11.20 10.17 -0.95
C LEU A 108 9.80 10.71 -0.72
N PHE A 109 8.79 10.05 -1.28
CA PHE A 109 7.40 10.54 -1.16
C PHE A 109 6.92 10.54 0.28
N GLN A 110 7.31 9.55 1.08
CA GLN A 110 6.98 9.54 2.51
C GLN A 110 7.66 10.69 3.25
N ALA A 111 8.92 10.99 2.94
CA ALA A 111 9.65 12.11 3.52
C ALA A 111 9.02 13.45 3.11
N LEU A 112 8.67 13.62 1.82
CA LEU A 112 7.98 14.82 1.33
C LEU A 112 6.61 15.03 2.00
N LEU A 113 5.83 13.96 2.17
CA LEU A 113 4.54 14.02 2.87
C LEU A 113 4.69 14.42 4.35
N ASN A 114 5.71 13.90 5.02
CA ASN A 114 5.99 14.27 6.40
C ASN A 114 6.44 15.73 6.50
N TRP A 115 7.34 16.16 5.62
CA TRP A 115 7.80 17.55 5.60
C TRP A 115 6.69 18.54 5.23
N CYS A 116 5.85 18.20 4.26
CA CYS A 116 4.65 18.98 3.93
C CYS A 116 3.71 19.16 5.14
N GLN A 117 3.54 18.11 5.96
CA GLN A 117 2.74 18.23 7.18
C GLN A 117 3.35 19.21 8.17
N GLU A 118 4.67 19.15 8.39
CA GLU A 118 5.37 20.05 9.29
C GLU A 118 5.27 21.51 8.84
N LEU A 119 5.48 21.78 7.55
CA LEU A 119 5.31 23.11 6.97
C LEU A 119 3.87 23.63 7.17
N TYR A 120 2.87 22.77 7.00
CA TYR A 120 1.48 23.11 7.29
C TYR A 120 1.27 23.47 8.77
N ASP A 121 1.82 22.66 9.69
CA ASP A 121 1.70 22.87 11.14
C ASP A 121 2.46 24.12 11.60
N LEU A 122 3.54 24.49 10.90
CA LEU A 122 4.28 25.75 11.07
C LEU A 122 3.59 26.96 10.43
N SER A 123 2.40 26.80 9.84
CA SER A 123 1.65 27.85 9.13
C SER A 123 2.39 28.43 7.91
N LEU A 124 3.09 27.59 7.16
CA LEU A 124 3.82 27.91 5.93
C LEU A 124 3.15 27.24 4.70
N PRO A 125 1.93 27.66 4.32
CA PRO A 125 1.16 26.97 3.29
C PRO A 125 1.78 27.04 1.90
N ASP A 126 2.44 28.11 1.53
CA ASP A 126 3.05 28.25 0.20
C ASP A 126 4.24 27.31 0.03
N GLU A 127 5.07 27.16 1.05
CA GLU A 127 6.17 26.18 1.06
C GLU A 127 5.63 24.74 1.01
N ALA A 128 4.57 24.47 1.75
CA ALA A 128 3.90 23.15 1.73
C ALA A 128 3.31 22.83 0.34
N LEU A 129 2.72 23.82 -0.37
CA LEU A 129 2.25 23.65 -1.75
C LEU A 129 3.38 23.36 -2.71
N ALA A 130 4.53 24.02 -2.59
CA ALA A 130 5.70 23.74 -3.41
C ALA A 130 6.19 22.30 -3.26
N ILE A 131 6.20 21.75 -2.04
CA ILE A 131 6.54 20.32 -1.80
C ILE A 131 5.51 19.39 -2.44
N ILE A 132 4.22 19.73 -2.39
CA ILE A 132 3.15 18.94 -3.02
C ILE A 132 3.34 18.89 -4.55
N GLU A 133 3.62 20.02 -5.19
CA GLU A 133 3.89 20.11 -6.62
C GLU A 133 5.10 19.27 -7.02
N GLN A 134 6.19 19.35 -6.25
CA GLN A 134 7.37 18.53 -6.46
C GLN A 134 7.04 17.03 -6.40
N ALA A 135 6.27 16.59 -5.41
CA ALA A 135 5.86 15.19 -5.28
C ALA A 135 5.00 14.73 -6.48
N GLN A 136 4.13 15.59 -7.00
CA GLN A 136 3.32 15.30 -8.19
C GLN A 136 4.20 15.16 -9.44
N HIS A 137 5.13 16.09 -9.67
CA HIS A 137 6.06 16.03 -10.80
C HIS A 137 6.99 14.80 -10.78
N LEU A 138 7.34 14.32 -9.60
CA LEU A 138 8.16 13.12 -9.43
C LEU A 138 7.39 11.80 -9.60
N GLY A 139 6.08 11.85 -9.79
CA GLY A 139 5.25 10.68 -10.09
C GLY A 139 4.78 9.90 -8.86
N ILE A 140 4.31 10.59 -7.82
CA ILE A 140 3.69 9.97 -6.63
C ILE A 140 2.46 9.11 -6.95
N ASP A 141 1.84 9.31 -8.12
CA ASP A 141 0.72 8.52 -8.63
C ASP A 141 1.04 7.03 -8.76
N LYS A 142 2.32 6.66 -8.84
CA LYS A 142 2.78 5.26 -8.76
C LYS A 142 2.47 4.61 -7.40
N PHE A 143 2.23 5.42 -6.36
CA PHE A 143 1.92 4.98 -4.99
C PHE A 143 0.55 5.48 -4.55
N PRO A 144 -0.55 4.76 -4.87
CA PRO A 144 -1.92 5.25 -4.66
C PRO A 144 -2.27 5.62 -3.23
N ASP A 145 -1.68 4.92 -2.26
CA ASP A 145 -1.88 5.19 -0.84
C ASP A 145 -1.23 6.53 -0.44
N LEU A 146 -0.04 6.82 -0.95
CA LEU A 146 0.64 8.10 -0.72
C LEU A 146 -0.01 9.22 -1.52
N GLN A 147 -0.49 8.94 -2.74
CA GLN A 147 -1.23 9.90 -3.55
C GLN A 147 -2.51 10.38 -2.85
N ALA A 148 -3.28 9.46 -2.25
CA ALA A 148 -4.48 9.83 -1.50
C ALA A 148 -4.15 10.71 -0.28
N CYS A 149 -3.06 10.41 0.44
CA CYS A 149 -2.53 11.25 1.51
C CYS A 149 -2.13 12.64 1.00
N LEU A 150 -1.43 12.70 -0.13
CA LEU A 150 -1.00 13.96 -0.74
C LEU A 150 -2.19 14.85 -1.09
N LEU A 151 -3.21 14.29 -1.75
CA LEU A 151 -4.41 15.02 -2.14
C LEU A 151 -5.18 15.56 -0.94
N LEU A 152 -5.26 14.78 0.15
CA LEU A 152 -5.85 15.26 1.39
C LEU A 152 -5.04 16.42 1.99
N LYS A 153 -3.71 16.30 2.05
CA LYS A 153 -2.82 17.37 2.53
C LYS A 153 -2.92 18.62 1.63
N GLN A 154 -2.94 18.44 0.32
CA GLN A 154 -3.15 19.54 -0.63
C GLN A 154 -4.44 20.30 -0.34
N ALA A 155 -5.54 19.60 -0.09
CA ALA A 155 -6.80 20.24 0.26
C ALA A 155 -6.73 20.98 1.61
N MET A 156 -6.04 20.44 2.61
CA MET A 156 -5.83 21.09 3.90
C MET A 156 -5.01 22.37 3.75
N VAL A 157 -3.91 22.31 3.00
CA VAL A 157 -3.03 23.46 2.74
C VAL A 157 -3.74 24.54 1.92
N LEU A 158 -4.46 24.16 0.85
CA LEU A 158 -5.28 25.10 0.06
C LEU A 158 -6.32 25.82 0.92
N ASN A 159 -6.96 25.09 1.85
CA ASN A 159 -7.91 25.70 2.79
C ASN A 159 -7.22 26.68 3.73
N ALA A 160 -6.04 26.37 4.24
CA ALA A 160 -5.24 27.27 5.09
C ALA A 160 -4.76 28.51 4.33
N ALA A 161 -4.41 28.35 3.04
CA ALA A 161 -4.04 29.46 2.15
C ALA A 161 -5.25 30.31 1.67
N GLY A 162 -6.47 30.00 2.12
CA GLY A 162 -7.69 30.73 1.72
C GLY A 162 -8.32 30.28 0.40
N HIS A 163 -7.78 29.28 -0.28
CA HIS A 163 -8.31 28.73 -1.53
C HIS A 163 -9.42 27.68 -1.27
N ILE A 164 -10.48 28.11 -0.55
CA ILE A 164 -11.53 27.22 -0.02
C ILE A 164 -12.25 26.44 -1.13
N ALA A 165 -12.55 27.09 -2.26
CA ALA A 165 -13.25 26.45 -3.38
C ALA A 165 -12.44 25.31 -3.99
N GLY A 166 -11.12 25.49 -4.18
CA GLY A 166 -10.21 24.46 -4.66
C GLY A 166 -10.11 23.28 -3.69
N ALA A 167 -9.96 23.57 -2.40
CA ALA A 167 -9.95 22.57 -1.34
C ALA A 167 -11.26 21.76 -1.31
N HIS A 168 -12.42 22.44 -1.42
CA HIS A 168 -13.73 21.80 -1.44
C HIS A 168 -13.90 20.86 -2.62
N GLN A 169 -13.55 21.30 -3.84
CA GLN A 169 -13.64 20.49 -5.05
C GLN A 169 -12.77 19.23 -4.96
N LEU A 170 -11.54 19.36 -4.46
CA LEU A 170 -10.62 18.24 -4.31
C LEU A 170 -11.14 17.21 -3.30
N LEU A 171 -11.62 17.66 -2.15
CA LEU A 171 -12.20 16.78 -1.11
C LEU A 171 -13.51 16.13 -1.57
N ALA A 172 -14.36 16.87 -2.31
CA ALA A 172 -15.61 16.33 -2.87
C ALA A 172 -15.30 15.20 -3.86
N ARG A 173 -14.33 15.39 -4.75
CA ARG A 173 -13.86 14.34 -5.69
C ARG A 173 -13.43 13.08 -4.96
N LEU A 174 -12.63 13.20 -3.90
CA LEU A 174 -12.17 12.07 -3.07
C LEU A 174 -13.33 11.39 -2.32
N ALA A 175 -14.26 12.18 -1.80
CA ALA A 175 -15.41 11.66 -1.05
C ALA A 175 -16.46 11.00 -1.95
N GLU A 176 -16.67 11.51 -3.17
CA GLU A 176 -17.62 10.92 -4.13
C GLU A 176 -17.12 9.62 -4.75
N LYS A 177 -15.80 9.51 -4.91
CA LYS A 177 -15.13 8.32 -5.43
C LYS A 177 -14.30 7.63 -4.33
N PRO A 178 -14.93 7.07 -3.27
CA PRO A 178 -14.18 6.50 -2.15
C PRO A 178 -13.34 5.28 -2.55
N TYR A 179 -13.58 4.70 -3.73
CA TYR A 179 -12.76 3.64 -4.29
C TYR A 179 -11.39 4.14 -4.81
N LEU A 180 -11.23 5.46 -5.05
CA LEU A 180 -9.94 6.07 -5.38
C LEU A 180 -9.04 6.26 -4.15
N VAL A 181 -9.62 6.20 -2.94
CA VAL A 181 -8.87 6.32 -1.70
C VAL A 181 -8.41 4.93 -1.27
N SER A 182 -7.13 4.65 -1.45
CA SER A 182 -6.53 3.34 -1.15
C SER A 182 -6.43 3.07 0.36
N ASP A 183 -6.10 4.09 1.16
CA ASP A 183 -6.15 4.00 2.63
C ASP A 183 -7.51 4.47 3.15
N ARG A 184 -8.31 3.52 3.60
CA ARG A 184 -9.65 3.78 4.13
C ARG A 184 -9.65 4.52 5.46
N ASN A 185 -8.55 4.56 6.17
CA ASN A 185 -8.44 5.35 7.39
C ASN A 185 -8.46 6.85 7.10
N LEU A 186 -8.14 7.28 5.88
CA LEU A 186 -8.22 8.68 5.44
C LEU A 186 -9.66 9.15 5.17
N LEU A 187 -10.61 8.25 4.91
CA LEU A 187 -11.97 8.65 4.56
C LEU A 187 -12.67 9.50 5.63
N PRO A 188 -12.56 9.20 6.94
CA PRO A 188 -13.09 10.09 7.98
C PRO A 188 -12.51 11.50 7.91
N ASP A 189 -11.21 11.63 7.69
CA ASP A 189 -10.53 12.92 7.61
C ASP A 189 -10.93 13.70 6.35
N ILE A 190 -11.08 13.01 5.22
CA ILE A 190 -11.61 13.60 3.98
C ILE A 190 -13.03 14.14 4.23
N LEU A 191 -13.93 13.35 4.83
CA LEU A 191 -15.30 13.77 5.12
C LEU A 191 -15.35 14.93 6.11
N PHE A 192 -14.47 14.92 7.11
CA PHE A 192 -14.40 15.98 8.11
C PHE A 192 -13.92 17.31 7.53
N ASN A 193 -12.86 17.27 6.71
CA ASN A 193 -12.34 18.47 6.05
C ASN A 193 -13.30 18.98 4.96
N LEU A 194 -13.95 18.06 4.20
CA LEU A 194 -15.02 18.44 3.27
C LEU A 194 -16.19 19.10 4.00
N GLY A 195 -16.55 18.61 5.18
CA GLY A 195 -17.55 19.24 6.03
C GLY A 195 -17.16 20.66 6.47
N LYS A 196 -15.90 20.89 6.85
CA LYS A 196 -15.40 22.22 7.19
C LYS A 196 -15.51 23.19 5.99
N THR A 197 -15.05 22.76 4.82
CA THR A 197 -15.13 23.60 3.61
C THR A 197 -16.57 23.85 3.18
N ALA A 198 -17.48 22.88 3.32
CA ALA A 198 -18.92 23.06 3.09
C ALA A 198 -19.57 24.09 4.02
N LEU A 199 -19.15 24.14 5.29
CA LEU A 199 -19.60 25.18 6.22
C LEU A 199 -19.09 26.58 5.80
N MET A 200 -17.83 26.66 5.35
CA MET A 200 -17.22 27.93 4.92
C MET A 200 -17.85 28.44 3.61
N THR A 201 -18.37 27.55 2.76
CA THR A 201 -19.13 27.90 1.53
C THR A 201 -20.63 28.08 1.78
N GLY A 202 -21.10 27.93 3.03
CA GLY A 202 -22.50 28.12 3.39
C GLY A 202 -23.40 26.90 3.16
N GLU A 203 -22.83 25.75 2.78
CA GLU A 203 -23.57 24.52 2.46
C GLU A 203 -23.91 23.68 3.72
N VAL A 204 -24.65 24.28 4.67
CA VAL A 204 -24.97 23.65 5.96
C VAL A 204 -25.72 22.32 5.82
N GLY A 205 -26.62 22.21 4.84
CA GLY A 205 -27.37 20.96 4.56
C GLY A 205 -26.44 19.83 4.11
N TYR A 206 -25.46 20.14 3.29
CA TYR A 206 -24.45 19.18 2.84
C TYR A 206 -23.53 18.76 3.98
N TYR A 207 -23.08 19.71 4.81
CA TYR A 207 -22.33 19.41 6.03
C TYR A 207 -23.04 18.39 6.94
N LYS A 208 -24.34 18.63 7.23
CA LYS A 208 -25.15 17.69 8.02
C LYS A 208 -25.15 16.28 7.41
N THR A 209 -25.30 16.19 6.09
CA THR A 209 -25.27 14.90 5.37
C THR A 209 -23.93 14.18 5.52
N LEU A 210 -22.82 14.91 5.44
CA LEU A 210 -21.47 14.35 5.57
C LEU A 210 -21.23 13.76 6.97
N LEU A 211 -21.74 14.37 8.04
CA LEU A 211 -21.63 13.85 9.39
C LEU A 211 -22.28 12.47 9.54
N PHE A 212 -23.48 12.30 9.01
CA PHE A 212 -24.17 10.98 9.01
C PHE A 212 -23.47 9.98 8.07
N ARG A 213 -22.93 10.46 6.95
CA ARG A 213 -22.13 9.64 6.05
C ARG A 213 -20.89 9.07 6.76
N GLY A 214 -20.21 9.86 7.60
CA GLY A 214 -19.10 9.41 8.44
C GLY A 214 -19.47 8.27 9.39
N LEU A 215 -20.66 8.29 9.98
CA LEU A 215 -21.17 7.20 10.81
C LEU A 215 -21.51 5.93 10.02
N ARG A 216 -21.93 6.07 8.76
CA ARG A 216 -22.29 4.94 7.89
C ARG A 216 -21.09 4.21 7.31
N TYR A 217 -19.93 4.87 7.18
CA TYR A 217 -18.76 4.20 6.63
C TYR A 217 -18.34 3.02 7.50
N PHE A 218 -18.31 1.85 6.90
CA PHE A 218 -17.96 0.62 7.60
C PHE A 218 -16.54 0.66 8.19
N TYR A 219 -15.64 1.35 7.52
CA TYR A 219 -14.21 1.45 7.87
C TYR A 219 -13.88 2.57 8.85
N THR A 220 -14.86 3.41 9.19
CA THR A 220 -14.67 4.45 10.19
C THR A 220 -14.38 3.80 11.54
N GLY A 221 -13.23 4.05 12.11
CA GLY A 221 -12.86 3.59 13.45
C GLY A 221 -13.80 4.16 14.53
N MET A 222 -13.85 3.50 15.68
CA MET A 222 -14.77 3.92 16.77
C MET A 222 -14.45 5.32 17.27
N GLU A 223 -13.18 5.74 17.28
CA GLU A 223 -12.77 7.08 17.69
C GLU A 223 -13.30 8.16 16.72
N ALA A 224 -13.10 7.96 15.42
CA ALA A 224 -13.65 8.86 14.42
C ALA A 224 -15.19 8.92 14.46
N ARG A 225 -15.87 7.79 14.73
CA ARG A 225 -17.33 7.76 14.93
C ARG A 225 -17.75 8.58 16.13
N ARG A 226 -16.96 8.58 17.21
CA ARG A 226 -17.20 9.43 18.36
C ARG A 226 -17.17 10.91 17.97
N VAL A 227 -16.14 11.32 17.21
CA VAL A 227 -16.04 12.71 16.71
C VAL A 227 -17.26 13.09 15.87
N PHE A 228 -17.68 12.23 14.92
CA PHE A 228 -18.91 12.50 14.14
C PHE A 228 -20.15 12.60 15.00
N CYS A 229 -20.34 11.73 16.01
CA CYS A 229 -21.45 11.84 16.96
C CYS A 229 -21.43 13.16 17.74
N GLU A 230 -20.27 13.59 18.23
CA GLU A 230 -20.11 14.84 18.96
C GLU A 230 -20.42 16.05 18.07
N GLN A 231 -19.99 16.04 16.81
CA GLN A 231 -20.32 17.11 15.86
C GLN A 231 -21.83 17.14 15.52
N ILE A 232 -22.48 15.99 15.39
CA ILE A 232 -23.94 15.91 15.21
C ILE A 232 -24.63 16.53 16.44
N LEU A 233 -24.20 16.19 17.66
CA LEU A 233 -24.75 16.76 18.88
C LEU A 233 -24.58 18.27 18.95
N LYS A 234 -23.40 18.80 18.56
CA LYS A 234 -23.16 20.24 18.49
C LYS A 234 -24.09 20.91 17.47
N THR A 235 -24.29 20.29 16.30
CA THR A 235 -25.12 20.81 15.21
C THR A 235 -26.60 20.87 15.57
N TYR A 236 -27.10 19.87 16.28
CA TYR A 236 -28.51 19.76 16.67
C TYR A 236 -28.79 20.14 18.14
N ARG A 237 -27.76 20.59 18.86
CA ARG A 237 -27.81 21.03 20.29
C ARG A 237 -28.15 19.94 21.31
N LYS A 238 -29.12 19.05 21.03
CA LYS A 238 -29.55 17.95 21.95
C LYS A 238 -29.79 16.67 21.17
N GLY A 239 -29.36 15.52 21.73
CA GLY A 239 -29.49 14.21 21.09
C GLY A 239 -30.92 13.81 20.71
N TRP A 240 -31.92 14.17 21.55
CA TRP A 240 -33.32 13.88 21.24
C TRP A 240 -33.87 14.68 20.05
N GLN A 241 -33.32 15.87 19.78
CA GLN A 241 -33.66 16.65 18.57
C GLN A 241 -33.23 15.94 17.29
N VAL A 242 -32.11 15.22 17.32
CA VAL A 242 -31.66 14.38 16.19
C VAL A 242 -32.68 13.26 15.94
N LEU A 243 -33.19 12.63 17.02
CA LEU A 243 -34.14 11.52 16.93
C LEU A 243 -35.51 11.94 16.43
N LEU A 244 -35.93 13.16 16.73
CA LEU A 244 -37.24 13.71 16.34
C LEU A 244 -37.20 14.52 15.04
N SER A 245 -36.03 14.81 14.50
CA SER A 245 -35.88 15.63 13.28
C SER A 245 -36.51 14.97 12.07
N GLY A 246 -37.49 15.61 11.44
CA GLY A 246 -38.07 15.16 10.18
C GLY A 246 -37.12 15.21 8.98
N GLU A 247 -36.06 16.01 9.06
CA GLU A 247 -35.04 16.17 8.02
C GLU A 247 -34.12 14.93 7.90
N ILE A 248 -34.01 14.12 8.96
CA ILE A 248 -33.11 12.96 9.02
C ILE A 248 -33.89 11.69 8.76
N ARG A 249 -33.40 10.85 7.85
CA ARG A 249 -34.03 9.55 7.56
C ARG A 249 -34.02 8.64 8.80
N ILE A 250 -35.07 7.84 8.99
CA ILE A 250 -35.23 6.93 10.13
C ILE A 250 -34.00 6.02 10.34
N PRO A 251 -33.42 5.39 9.31
CA PRO A 251 -32.20 4.56 9.50
C PRO A 251 -31.01 5.33 10.06
N ASP A 252 -30.86 6.61 9.72
CA ASP A 252 -29.78 7.45 10.22
C ASP A 252 -30.01 7.90 11.66
N ARG A 253 -31.26 8.17 12.02
CA ARG A 253 -31.65 8.45 13.42
C ARG A 253 -31.31 7.25 14.31
N LEU A 254 -31.68 6.05 13.87
CA LEU A 254 -31.37 4.82 14.60
C LEU A 254 -29.86 4.57 14.68
N LEU A 255 -29.15 4.78 13.59
CA LEU A 255 -27.68 4.68 13.56
C LEU A 255 -27.03 5.63 14.57
N PHE A 256 -27.47 6.89 14.58
CA PHE A 256 -27.00 7.88 15.54
C PHE A 256 -27.34 7.47 16.98
N ALA A 257 -28.58 7.03 17.26
CA ALA A 257 -29.01 6.59 18.57
C ALA A 257 -28.12 5.46 19.12
N LEU A 258 -27.84 4.45 18.30
CA LEU A 258 -26.97 3.33 18.68
C LEU A 258 -25.55 3.79 19.01
N HIS A 259 -24.96 4.68 18.18
CA HIS A 259 -23.63 5.23 18.46
C HIS A 259 -23.64 6.11 19.71
N TRP A 260 -24.61 6.98 19.86
CA TRP A 260 -24.75 7.88 21.01
C TRP A 260 -24.88 7.11 22.32
N LEU A 261 -25.73 6.08 22.36
CA LEU A 261 -25.89 5.20 23.53
C LEU A 261 -24.56 4.45 23.81
N TYR A 262 -23.92 3.90 22.79
CA TYR A 262 -22.64 3.24 22.96
C TYR A 262 -21.60 4.16 23.60
N PHE A 263 -21.43 5.39 23.10
CA PHE A 263 -20.45 6.33 23.64
C PHE A 263 -20.84 6.85 25.02
N LYS A 264 -22.13 6.97 25.32
CA LYS A 264 -22.61 7.38 26.62
C LYS A 264 -22.33 6.32 27.71
N PHE A 265 -22.47 5.04 27.40
CA PHE A 265 -22.29 3.95 28.35
C PHE A 265 -20.90 3.33 28.33
N SER A 266 -20.13 3.49 27.25
CA SER A 266 -18.77 2.92 27.12
C SER A 266 -17.79 3.30 28.25
N PRO A 267 -17.87 4.46 28.93
CA PRO A 267 -17.03 4.79 30.08
C PRO A 267 -17.33 3.96 31.34
N TRP A 268 -18.52 3.37 31.45
CA TRP A 268 -18.93 2.66 32.65
C TRP A 268 -18.15 1.35 32.86
N ARG A 269 -17.59 1.16 34.06
CA ARG A 269 -16.73 0.00 34.39
C ARG A 269 -17.45 -1.34 34.19
N ILE A 270 -18.74 -1.42 34.52
CA ILE A 270 -19.60 -2.59 34.34
C ILE A 270 -19.74 -2.95 32.87
N PHE A 271 -19.91 -1.96 31.99
CA PHE A 271 -20.06 -2.18 30.56
C PHE A 271 -18.77 -2.70 29.90
N ARG A 272 -17.59 -2.26 30.38
CA ARG A 272 -16.30 -2.72 29.87
C ARG A 272 -15.94 -4.15 30.35
N GLY A 273 -16.32 -4.52 31.57
CA GLY A 273 -15.90 -5.79 32.18
C GLY A 273 -16.73 -7.01 31.78
N THR A 274 -17.94 -6.82 31.25
CA THR A 274 -18.91 -7.92 31.02
C THR A 274 -18.96 -8.45 29.59
N GLY A 275 -18.12 -8.01 28.68
CA GLY A 275 -18.22 -8.35 27.24
C GLY A 275 -19.40 -7.71 26.52
N LEU A 276 -20.33 -7.06 27.23
CA LEU A 276 -21.50 -6.35 26.66
C LEU A 276 -21.07 -5.24 25.69
N ALA A 277 -19.96 -4.55 25.97
CA ALA A 277 -19.40 -3.55 25.08
C ALA A 277 -19.00 -4.15 23.72
N GLN A 278 -18.44 -5.37 23.70
CA GLN A 278 -18.07 -6.05 22.46
C GLN A 278 -19.30 -6.52 21.70
N LEU A 279 -20.31 -7.07 22.39
CA LEU A 279 -21.58 -7.47 21.76
C LEU A 279 -22.31 -6.27 21.17
N PHE A 280 -22.37 -5.16 21.89
CA PHE A 280 -22.99 -3.92 21.41
C PHE A 280 -22.23 -3.33 20.21
N ARG A 281 -20.90 -3.35 20.25
CA ARG A 281 -20.04 -2.95 19.13
C ARG A 281 -20.27 -3.84 17.90
N LEU A 282 -20.40 -5.15 18.08
CA LEU A 282 -20.68 -6.08 16.98
C LEU A 282 -22.08 -5.84 16.39
N ALA A 283 -23.10 -5.63 17.24
CA ALA A 283 -24.45 -5.30 16.78
C ALA A 283 -24.47 -3.96 16.00
N LEU A 284 -23.78 -2.95 16.49
CA LEU A 284 -23.66 -1.64 15.85
C LEU A 284 -22.96 -1.74 14.49
N LEU A 285 -21.83 -2.46 14.42
CA LEU A 285 -21.13 -2.69 13.16
C LEU A 285 -21.94 -3.57 12.20
N GLY A 286 -22.69 -4.54 12.72
CA GLY A 286 -23.65 -5.34 11.96
C GLY A 286 -24.74 -4.48 11.35
N TYR A 287 -25.30 -3.54 12.11
CA TYR A 287 -26.30 -2.59 11.60
C TYR A 287 -25.73 -1.67 10.52
N VAL A 288 -24.51 -1.14 10.71
CA VAL A 288 -23.80 -0.37 9.67
C VAL A 288 -23.60 -1.21 8.41
N TYR A 289 -23.24 -2.49 8.56
CA TYR A 289 -23.09 -3.40 7.43
C TYR A 289 -24.41 -3.61 6.69
N ILE A 290 -25.50 -3.83 7.42
CA ILE A 290 -26.85 -3.99 6.85
C ILE A 290 -27.28 -2.71 6.12
N LEU A 291 -27.11 -1.55 6.74
CA LEU A 291 -27.42 -0.27 6.11
C LEU A 291 -26.63 -0.07 4.79
N ASN A 292 -25.36 -0.40 4.78
CA ASN A 292 -24.55 -0.28 3.56
C ASN A 292 -24.89 -1.35 2.51
N TYR A 293 -25.39 -2.50 2.94
CA TYR A 293 -25.83 -3.55 2.02
C TYR A 293 -27.14 -3.20 1.32
N PHE A 294 -28.09 -2.60 2.06
CA PHE A 294 -29.41 -2.23 1.53
C PHE A 294 -29.50 -0.77 1.05
N SER A 295 -28.63 0.12 1.55
CA SER A 295 -28.61 1.50 1.11
C SER A 295 -27.76 1.64 -0.15
N THR A 296 -28.40 1.63 -1.30
CA THR A 296 -27.85 2.34 -2.46
C THR A 296 -27.80 3.82 -2.08
N PRO A 297 -26.65 4.51 -2.17
CA PRO A 297 -26.61 5.94 -1.94
C PRO A 297 -27.32 6.65 -3.08
N ALA A 298 -28.61 6.91 -2.91
CA ALA A 298 -29.29 7.94 -3.66
C ALA A 298 -28.87 9.28 -3.08
N VAL A 299 -27.72 9.80 -3.47
CA VAL A 299 -27.42 11.22 -3.28
C VAL A 299 -28.22 11.97 -4.35
N ARG A 300 -29.35 12.55 -3.96
CA ARG A 300 -29.99 13.59 -4.77
C ARG A 300 -29.20 14.89 -4.52
N PRO A 301 -28.63 15.51 -5.55
CA PRO A 301 -28.17 16.89 -5.43
C PRO A 301 -29.40 17.77 -5.28
N GLY A 302 -29.38 18.66 -4.30
CA GLY A 302 -30.37 19.73 -4.19
C GLY A 302 -30.35 20.57 -5.47
N SER A 303 -31.54 20.79 -6.00
CA SER A 303 -31.79 21.70 -7.10
C SER A 303 -31.46 23.14 -6.68
N SER A 304 -30.32 23.65 -7.06
CA SER A 304 -30.12 25.08 -7.23
C SER A 304 -29.76 25.37 -8.71
N ARG A 305 -30.73 25.97 -9.39
CA ARG A 305 -30.50 26.63 -10.68
C ARG A 305 -29.52 27.78 -10.46
N GLN A 306 -28.42 27.78 -11.16
CA GLN A 306 -27.89 28.92 -11.92
C GLN A 306 -26.53 28.51 -12.52
N SER A 307 -26.49 28.55 -13.87
CA SER A 307 -25.24 28.56 -14.65
C SER A 307 -24.69 30.00 -14.65
N PRO A 308 -23.38 30.22 -14.89
CA PRO A 308 -22.93 30.26 -16.28
C PRO A 308 -21.53 29.71 -16.61
N ALA A 309 -21.43 29.28 -17.84
CA ALA A 309 -20.39 29.47 -18.84
C ALA A 309 -18.94 28.99 -18.61
N SER A 310 -18.57 28.11 -19.55
CA SER A 310 -17.30 27.92 -20.27
C SER A 310 -16.07 27.42 -19.50
N GLY A 311 -15.72 26.17 -19.81
CA GLY A 311 -14.46 25.54 -19.50
C GLY A 311 -14.64 24.03 -19.47
N SER A 312 -14.29 23.36 -20.55
CA SER A 312 -14.42 21.91 -20.74
C SER A 312 -13.62 21.12 -19.71
N GLN A 313 -14.30 20.69 -18.64
CA GLN A 313 -13.84 19.62 -17.76
C GLN A 313 -14.84 18.46 -17.82
N PRO A 314 -14.40 17.19 -17.73
CA PRO A 314 -15.30 16.05 -17.79
C PRO A 314 -16.26 16.09 -16.60
N ARG A 315 -17.52 16.40 -16.87
CA ARG A 315 -18.61 16.40 -15.89
C ARG A 315 -19.00 14.95 -15.61
N PHE A 316 -18.71 14.47 -14.40
CA PHE A 316 -19.36 13.30 -13.84
C PHE A 316 -20.83 13.66 -13.54
N THR A 317 -21.71 13.38 -14.46
CA THR A 317 -23.15 13.46 -14.23
C THR A 317 -23.63 12.09 -13.78
N LEU A 318 -23.99 11.96 -12.49
CA LEU A 318 -24.93 10.94 -12.05
C LEU A 318 -26.27 11.25 -12.75
N ARG A 319 -26.43 10.76 -13.98
CA ARG A 319 -27.71 10.88 -14.70
C ARG A 319 -28.74 10.02 -13.96
N ASN A 320 -29.74 10.67 -13.37
CA ASN A 320 -31.04 10.08 -13.05
C ASN A 320 -31.78 9.77 -14.37
N GLY A 321 -31.25 8.86 -15.16
CA GLY A 321 -31.85 8.32 -16.36
C GLY A 321 -32.21 6.86 -16.13
N ARG A 322 -33.31 6.40 -16.70
CA ARG A 322 -33.63 4.97 -16.82
C ARG A 322 -32.42 4.26 -17.47
N PRO A 323 -32.09 3.02 -17.09
CA PRO A 323 -31.05 2.25 -17.75
C PRO A 323 -31.30 2.27 -19.27
N ALA A 324 -30.21 2.30 -20.04
CA ALA A 324 -30.32 2.26 -21.50
C ALA A 324 -31.31 1.17 -21.91
N ALA A 325 -32.37 1.56 -22.60
CA ALA A 325 -33.42 0.66 -23.00
C ALA A 325 -32.82 -0.40 -23.93
N GLY A 326 -32.76 -1.66 -23.48
CA GLY A 326 -32.39 -2.78 -24.32
C GLY A 326 -31.59 -3.92 -23.71
N THR A 327 -30.75 -3.69 -22.71
CA THR A 327 -29.93 -4.80 -22.15
C THR A 327 -30.74 -5.60 -21.12
N LYS A 328 -31.13 -6.84 -21.48
CA LYS A 328 -31.80 -7.76 -20.52
C LYS A 328 -30.95 -7.91 -19.27
N LEU A 329 -31.55 -7.84 -18.09
CA LEU A 329 -30.86 -7.97 -16.80
C LEU A 329 -29.94 -9.21 -16.73
N GLY A 330 -30.28 -10.26 -17.50
CA GLY A 330 -29.52 -11.49 -17.65
C GLY A 330 -28.16 -11.34 -18.35
N GLN A 331 -27.91 -10.25 -19.09
CA GLN A 331 -26.69 -10.05 -19.90
C GLN A 331 -25.74 -8.98 -19.33
N ARG A 332 -26.15 -8.25 -18.27
CA ARG A 332 -25.30 -7.21 -17.69
C ARG A 332 -24.01 -7.78 -17.10
N PRO A 333 -22.85 -7.13 -17.34
CA PRO A 333 -21.56 -7.58 -16.83
C PRO A 333 -21.46 -7.49 -15.29
N LEU A 334 -20.45 -8.10 -14.75
CA LEU A 334 -20.02 -7.96 -13.35
C LEU A 334 -18.96 -6.88 -13.28
N LEU A 335 -19.00 -6.02 -12.26
CA LEU A 335 -17.99 -5.00 -12.02
C LEU A 335 -17.13 -5.39 -10.82
N VAL A 336 -15.82 -5.37 -11.00
CA VAL A 336 -14.82 -5.48 -9.94
C VAL A 336 -13.97 -4.22 -9.96
N THR A 337 -13.92 -3.47 -8.86
CA THR A 337 -13.12 -2.24 -8.77
C THR A 337 -12.00 -2.40 -7.77
N ARG A 338 -10.78 -1.97 -8.12
CA ARG A 338 -9.63 -1.94 -7.21
C ARG A 338 -8.67 -0.82 -7.57
N THR A 339 -8.43 0.10 -6.65
CA THR A 339 -7.53 1.25 -6.83
C THR A 339 -6.15 1.04 -6.20
N MET A 340 -6.05 0.11 -5.25
CA MET A 340 -4.88 -0.08 -4.40
C MET A 340 -4.30 -1.49 -4.51
N GLY A 341 -3.13 -1.64 -3.95
CA GLY A 341 -2.44 -2.90 -3.76
C GLY A 341 -1.29 -3.08 -4.74
N GLY A 342 -0.30 -3.85 -4.31
CA GLY A 342 0.82 -4.23 -5.15
C GLY A 342 0.42 -5.29 -6.20
N ILE A 343 1.30 -5.48 -7.16
CA ILE A 343 1.17 -6.51 -8.23
C ILE A 343 0.87 -7.90 -7.65
N GLY A 344 1.49 -8.25 -6.51
CA GLY A 344 1.27 -9.54 -5.84
C GLY A 344 -0.20 -9.73 -5.40
N ASP A 345 -0.84 -8.69 -4.86
CA ASP A 345 -2.25 -8.74 -4.49
C ASP A 345 -3.17 -8.94 -5.70
N LEU A 346 -2.84 -8.28 -6.81
CA LEU A 346 -3.58 -8.40 -8.06
C LEU A 346 -3.46 -9.82 -8.63
N LEU A 347 -2.28 -10.40 -8.60
CA LEU A 347 -2.07 -11.81 -8.98
C LEU A 347 -2.88 -12.76 -8.07
N MET A 348 -2.89 -12.54 -6.76
CA MET A 348 -3.68 -13.33 -5.82
C MET A 348 -5.20 -13.21 -6.00
N MET A 349 -5.70 -12.20 -6.72
CA MET A 349 -7.13 -12.09 -7.07
C MET A 349 -7.51 -12.99 -8.26
N THR A 350 -6.58 -13.32 -9.14
CA THR A 350 -6.87 -14.01 -10.42
C THR A 350 -7.57 -15.36 -10.26
N PRO A 351 -7.26 -16.24 -9.26
CA PRO A 351 -8.01 -17.46 -9.07
C PRO A 351 -9.49 -17.23 -8.73
N GLY A 352 -9.75 -16.20 -7.91
CA GLY A 352 -11.11 -15.82 -7.55
C GLY A 352 -11.90 -15.25 -8.74
N LEU A 353 -11.26 -14.46 -9.61
CA LEU A 353 -11.85 -13.93 -10.85
C LEU A 353 -12.18 -15.08 -11.81
N HIS A 354 -11.26 -16.04 -11.98
CA HIS A 354 -11.51 -17.22 -12.79
C HIS A 354 -12.70 -18.04 -12.28
N ALA A 355 -12.75 -18.32 -10.98
CA ALA A 355 -13.88 -19.02 -10.37
C ALA A 355 -15.20 -18.23 -10.49
N LEU A 356 -15.16 -16.91 -10.46
CA LEU A 356 -16.31 -16.05 -10.70
C LEU A 356 -16.77 -16.15 -12.17
N LYS A 357 -15.84 -16.17 -13.14
CA LYS A 357 -16.13 -16.36 -14.57
C LYS A 357 -16.76 -17.71 -14.83
N GLN A 358 -16.23 -18.78 -14.24
CA GLN A 358 -16.82 -20.13 -14.33
C GLN A 358 -18.26 -20.21 -13.80
N ARG A 359 -18.58 -19.44 -12.74
CA ARG A 359 -19.94 -19.37 -12.19
C ARG A 359 -20.92 -18.55 -13.03
N HIS A 360 -20.40 -17.64 -13.85
CA HIS A 360 -21.17 -16.74 -14.69
C HIS A 360 -20.61 -16.75 -16.13
N PRO A 361 -20.61 -17.89 -16.83
CA PRO A 361 -19.92 -18.06 -18.12
C PRO A 361 -20.46 -17.12 -19.20
N GLY A 362 -21.75 -16.76 -19.14
CA GLY A 362 -22.39 -15.83 -20.09
C GLY A 362 -22.24 -14.36 -19.73
N ARG A 363 -21.47 -14.00 -18.69
CA ARG A 363 -21.28 -12.61 -18.28
C ARG A 363 -19.82 -12.19 -18.42
N GLU A 364 -19.61 -10.97 -18.88
CA GLU A 364 -18.29 -10.34 -18.81
C GLU A 364 -17.98 -9.90 -17.37
N ILE A 365 -16.71 -9.90 -17.03
CA ILE A 365 -16.19 -9.33 -15.79
C ILE A 365 -15.38 -8.10 -16.18
N HIS A 366 -15.91 -6.92 -15.91
CA HIS A 366 -15.20 -5.66 -16.07
C HIS A 366 -14.35 -5.44 -14.81
N LEU A 367 -13.03 -5.44 -14.97
CA LEU A 367 -12.08 -5.16 -13.91
C LEU A 367 -11.59 -3.71 -14.06
N ALA A 368 -12.13 -2.82 -13.25
CA ALA A 368 -11.75 -1.42 -13.24
C ALA A 368 -10.61 -1.20 -12.25
N ILE A 369 -9.43 -0.90 -12.79
CA ILE A 369 -8.17 -0.68 -12.07
C ILE A 369 -7.41 0.49 -12.71
N PRO A 370 -6.44 1.12 -12.02
CA PRO A 370 -5.54 2.10 -12.63
C PRO A 370 -4.73 1.50 -13.78
N ARG A 371 -4.57 2.25 -14.87
CA ARG A 371 -3.90 1.82 -16.12
C ARG A 371 -2.51 1.21 -15.90
N ARG A 372 -1.75 1.74 -14.92
CA ARG A 372 -0.43 1.21 -14.53
C ARG A 372 -0.44 -0.28 -14.13
N TYR A 373 -1.59 -0.84 -13.78
CA TYR A 373 -1.74 -2.26 -13.40
C TYR A 373 -2.29 -3.14 -14.54
N PHE A 374 -2.62 -2.59 -15.71
CA PHE A 374 -3.16 -3.35 -16.84
C PHE A 374 -2.21 -4.47 -17.27
N SER A 375 -0.91 -4.22 -17.19
CA SER A 375 0.13 -5.21 -17.49
C SER A 375 0.01 -6.52 -16.70
N VAL A 376 -0.58 -6.49 -15.51
CA VAL A 376 -0.79 -7.71 -14.68
C VAL A 376 -1.87 -8.62 -15.26
N PHE A 377 -2.89 -8.02 -15.89
CA PHE A 377 -4.06 -8.75 -16.43
C PHE A 377 -4.09 -8.81 -17.95
N GLN A 378 -3.11 -8.25 -18.64
CA GLN A 378 -3.01 -8.34 -20.08
C GLN A 378 -3.00 -9.81 -20.51
N HIS A 379 -3.77 -10.13 -21.55
CA HIS A 379 -4.03 -11.49 -22.05
C HIS A 379 -4.80 -12.41 -21.08
N ASN A 380 -5.35 -11.90 -19.98
CA ASN A 380 -6.20 -12.71 -19.11
C ASN A 380 -7.61 -12.81 -19.73
N PRO A 381 -8.07 -14.01 -20.12
CA PRO A 381 -9.36 -14.19 -20.80
C PRO A 381 -10.58 -14.04 -19.88
N ASP A 382 -10.37 -13.96 -18.58
CA ASP A 382 -11.46 -13.91 -17.61
C ASP A 382 -12.03 -12.51 -17.40
N VAL A 383 -11.30 -11.45 -17.80
CA VAL A 383 -11.64 -10.06 -17.50
C VAL A 383 -11.48 -9.12 -18.68
N THR A 384 -12.32 -8.11 -18.74
CA THR A 384 -12.18 -6.92 -19.60
C THR A 384 -11.69 -5.77 -18.73
N LEU A 385 -10.57 -5.14 -19.11
CA LEU A 385 -9.94 -4.08 -18.32
C LEU A 385 -10.60 -2.73 -18.60
N LEU A 386 -10.88 -1.98 -17.53
CA LEU A 386 -11.36 -0.60 -17.59
C LEU A 386 -10.43 0.30 -16.77
N GLU A 387 -10.17 1.51 -17.30
CA GLU A 387 -9.46 2.54 -16.54
C GLU A 387 -10.40 3.15 -15.49
N ILE A 388 -10.09 2.93 -14.21
CA ILE A 388 -11.01 3.31 -13.14
C ILE A 388 -11.18 4.83 -12.99
N GLU A 389 -10.20 5.62 -13.45
CA GLU A 389 -10.24 7.08 -13.34
C GLU A 389 -10.90 7.76 -14.53
N ASP A 390 -10.70 7.24 -15.73
CA ASP A 390 -11.14 7.83 -16.98
C ASP A 390 -12.53 7.34 -17.40
N GLU A 391 -12.91 6.10 -17.04
CA GLU A 391 -14.17 5.50 -17.47
C GLU A 391 -15.37 6.06 -16.70
N GLN A 392 -16.45 6.32 -17.41
CA GLN A 392 -17.75 6.64 -16.82
C GLN A 392 -18.43 5.35 -16.35
N ILE A 393 -18.07 4.88 -15.17
CA ILE A 393 -18.62 3.65 -14.62
C ILE A 393 -19.93 3.97 -13.89
N ASP A 394 -21.07 3.59 -14.48
CA ASP A 394 -22.37 3.63 -13.81
C ASP A 394 -22.69 2.24 -13.26
N ARG A 395 -22.84 2.15 -11.93
CA ARG A 395 -23.17 0.88 -11.25
C ARG A 395 -24.46 0.23 -11.80
N ARG A 396 -25.38 1.00 -12.32
CA ARG A 396 -26.67 0.52 -12.86
C ARG A 396 -26.51 -0.32 -14.13
N ASP A 397 -25.40 -0.19 -14.84
CA ASP A 397 -25.08 -0.96 -16.03
C ASP A 397 -24.58 -2.36 -15.72
N TYR A 398 -24.35 -2.64 -14.42
CA TYR A 398 -23.79 -3.90 -13.94
C TYR A 398 -24.81 -4.75 -13.19
N TYR A 399 -24.73 -6.06 -13.38
CA TYR A 399 -25.50 -7.03 -12.59
C TYR A 399 -25.12 -7.00 -11.12
N ARG A 400 -23.81 -6.94 -10.84
CA ARG A 400 -23.25 -6.88 -9.48
C ARG A 400 -21.93 -6.15 -9.48
N TRP A 401 -21.67 -5.42 -8.38
CA TRP A 401 -20.43 -4.73 -8.13
C TRP A 401 -19.70 -5.31 -6.91
N PHE A 402 -18.42 -5.61 -7.10
CA PHE A 402 -17.48 -6.05 -6.07
C PHE A 402 -16.40 -4.97 -5.89
N ASN A 403 -16.43 -4.28 -4.76
CA ASN A 403 -15.46 -3.24 -4.47
C ASN A 403 -14.28 -3.81 -3.67
N PHE A 404 -13.10 -3.84 -4.30
CA PHE A 404 -11.83 -4.31 -3.72
C PHE A 404 -10.87 -3.17 -3.38
N SER A 405 -11.28 -1.92 -3.55
CA SER A 405 -10.45 -0.76 -3.18
C SER A 405 -10.08 -0.74 -1.69
N ASP A 406 -10.74 -1.54 -0.90
CA ASP A 406 -10.55 -1.71 0.55
C ASP A 406 -9.89 -3.04 0.92
N CYS A 407 -9.16 -3.65 0.06
CA CYS A 407 -8.47 -4.92 0.29
C CYS A 407 -9.10 -5.82 1.39
N PRO A 408 -10.18 -6.58 1.09
CA PRO A 408 -10.87 -7.39 2.11
C PRO A 408 -9.96 -8.38 2.83
N ALA A 409 -8.84 -8.76 2.20
CA ALA A 409 -7.85 -9.63 2.80
C ALA A 409 -7.03 -8.92 3.87
N ALA A 410 -6.54 -7.71 3.60
CA ALA A 410 -5.77 -6.92 4.56
C ALA A 410 -6.57 -6.67 5.84
N ARG A 411 -7.88 -6.44 5.72
CA ARG A 411 -8.76 -6.28 6.86
C ARG A 411 -8.86 -7.54 7.73
N VAL A 412 -9.02 -8.71 7.11
CA VAL A 412 -9.08 -9.98 7.87
C VAL A 412 -7.74 -10.25 8.55
N GLU A 413 -6.63 -9.97 7.87
CA GLU A 413 -5.29 -10.08 8.42
C GLU A 413 -5.10 -9.15 9.62
N ALA A 414 -5.45 -7.87 9.51
CA ALA A 414 -5.36 -6.91 10.63
C ALA A 414 -6.19 -7.33 11.86
N LEU A 415 -7.37 -7.94 11.64
CA LEU A 415 -8.22 -8.42 12.73
C LEU A 415 -7.73 -9.71 13.37
N THR A 416 -6.93 -10.51 12.65
CA THR A 416 -6.49 -11.84 13.11
C THR A 416 -5.00 -11.91 13.42
N ALA A 417 -4.24 -10.87 13.10
CA ALA A 417 -2.82 -10.77 13.42
C ALA A 417 -2.56 -10.88 14.94
N PRO A 418 -1.47 -11.51 15.37
CA PRO A 418 -0.47 -12.20 14.55
C PRO A 418 -0.86 -13.64 14.15
N LYS A 419 -2.05 -14.13 14.53
CA LYS A 419 -2.52 -15.51 14.29
C LYS A 419 -3.29 -15.65 12.98
N VAL A 420 -2.79 -15.07 11.90
CA VAL A 420 -3.41 -15.17 10.58
C VAL A 420 -3.32 -16.61 10.06
N LYS A 421 -4.45 -17.21 9.71
CA LYS A 421 -4.52 -18.59 9.22
C LYS A 421 -5.05 -18.71 7.79
N LYS A 422 -5.54 -17.62 7.21
CA LYS A 422 -6.21 -17.65 5.91
C LYS A 422 -5.35 -17.02 4.84
N ASN A 423 -5.10 -17.74 3.75
CA ASN A 423 -4.45 -17.21 2.58
C ASN A 423 -5.28 -16.09 1.92
N ARG A 424 -4.64 -15.06 1.39
CA ARG A 424 -5.28 -13.94 0.66
C ARG A 424 -6.09 -14.40 -0.53
N ILE A 425 -5.64 -15.41 -1.28
CA ILE A 425 -6.34 -15.96 -2.44
C ILE A 425 -7.76 -16.42 -2.03
N ALA A 426 -7.85 -17.20 -0.96
CA ALA A 426 -9.14 -17.65 -0.44
C ALA A 426 -10.02 -16.50 0.07
N LEU A 427 -9.41 -15.45 0.64
CA LEU A 427 -10.13 -14.27 1.13
C LEU A 427 -10.67 -13.44 -0.05
N PHE A 428 -9.89 -13.23 -1.10
CA PHE A 428 -10.33 -12.54 -2.31
C PHE A 428 -11.44 -13.32 -3.03
N ALA A 429 -11.30 -14.63 -3.18
CA ALA A 429 -12.33 -15.46 -3.77
C ALA A 429 -13.66 -15.39 -2.99
N ARG A 430 -13.61 -15.40 -1.65
CA ARG A 430 -14.81 -15.20 -0.80
C ARG A 430 -15.44 -13.84 -0.99
N ALA A 431 -14.65 -12.79 -1.12
CA ALA A 431 -15.14 -11.44 -1.38
C ALA A 431 -15.81 -11.32 -2.76
N LEU A 432 -15.37 -12.10 -3.75
CA LEU A 432 -16.01 -12.28 -5.06
C LEU A 432 -17.25 -13.20 -5.01
N GLY A 433 -17.65 -13.64 -3.83
CA GLY A 433 -18.82 -14.50 -3.65
C GLY A 433 -18.59 -15.98 -3.92
N VAL A 434 -17.34 -16.43 -4.12
CA VAL A 434 -16.98 -17.84 -4.25
C VAL A 434 -16.94 -18.46 -2.85
N ARG A 435 -17.88 -19.36 -2.53
CA ARG A 435 -18.08 -19.91 -1.17
C ARG A 435 -18.32 -21.42 -1.19
N GLY A 436 -18.26 -22.04 -0.02
CA GLY A 436 -18.65 -23.45 0.18
C GLY A 436 -17.86 -24.41 -0.69
N ARG A 437 -18.55 -25.29 -1.43
CA ARG A 437 -17.94 -26.33 -2.30
C ARG A 437 -17.11 -25.73 -3.43
N ALA A 438 -17.55 -24.61 -4.02
CA ALA A 438 -16.82 -23.92 -5.08
C ALA A 438 -15.44 -23.42 -4.59
N LEU A 439 -15.37 -22.82 -3.39
CA LEU A 439 -14.10 -22.35 -2.81
C LEU A 439 -13.15 -23.50 -2.46
N ARG A 440 -13.68 -24.67 -2.06
CA ARG A 440 -12.85 -25.86 -1.76
C ARG A 440 -12.28 -26.52 -3.00
N ARG A 441 -12.99 -26.44 -4.13
CA ARG A 441 -12.61 -27.09 -5.39
C ARG A 441 -11.87 -26.19 -6.36
N MET A 442 -11.86 -24.87 -6.13
CA MET A 442 -11.18 -23.94 -7.03
C MET A 442 -9.66 -24.21 -7.03
N ASP A 443 -9.06 -24.15 -8.18
CA ASP A 443 -7.61 -24.00 -8.30
C ASP A 443 -7.21 -22.66 -7.72
N ARG A 444 -6.28 -22.64 -6.75
CA ARG A 444 -5.84 -21.46 -6.04
C ARG A 444 -4.52 -20.90 -6.54
N ARG A 445 -3.92 -21.50 -7.55
CA ARG A 445 -2.72 -20.94 -8.17
C ARG A 445 -3.08 -19.64 -8.88
N PRO A 446 -2.34 -18.56 -8.67
CA PRO A 446 -2.50 -17.35 -9.45
C PRO A 446 -2.39 -17.64 -10.95
N ARG A 447 -2.93 -16.75 -11.77
CA ARG A 447 -2.91 -16.93 -13.22
C ARG A 447 -2.24 -15.72 -13.86
N TYR A 448 -1.22 -15.97 -14.64
CA TYR A 448 -0.52 -14.96 -15.44
C TYR A 448 -0.33 -15.51 -16.85
N PHE A 449 -0.45 -14.65 -17.85
CA PHE A 449 -0.45 -15.04 -19.26
C PHE A 449 0.67 -14.30 -20.00
N ILE A 450 1.71 -15.02 -20.40
CA ILE A 450 2.81 -14.51 -21.21
C ILE A 450 2.41 -14.67 -22.68
N SER A 451 2.58 -13.63 -23.49
CA SER A 451 2.31 -13.68 -24.94
C SER A 451 3.45 -14.35 -25.71
N GLY A 452 3.14 -14.77 -26.95
CA GLY A 452 4.16 -15.33 -27.85
C GLY A 452 5.31 -14.33 -28.15
N GLU A 453 4.99 -13.05 -28.28
CA GLU A 453 6.00 -11.99 -28.48
C GLU A 453 6.91 -11.83 -27.25
N GLU A 454 6.37 -11.93 -26.06
CA GLU A 454 7.11 -11.85 -24.80
C GLU A 454 8.00 -13.09 -24.60
N GLN A 455 7.53 -14.27 -25.00
CA GLN A 455 8.32 -15.50 -25.01
C GLN A 455 9.50 -15.39 -26.00
N GLN A 456 9.24 -14.94 -27.22
CA GLN A 456 10.26 -14.71 -28.24
C GLN A 456 11.31 -13.70 -27.77
N PHE A 457 10.89 -12.61 -27.13
CA PHE A 457 11.79 -11.63 -26.52
C PHE A 457 12.70 -12.29 -25.48
N ALA A 458 12.14 -13.07 -24.56
CA ALA A 458 12.92 -13.74 -23.50
C ALA A 458 13.93 -14.76 -24.09
N GLU A 459 13.53 -15.53 -25.11
CA GLU A 459 14.41 -16.45 -25.82
C GLU A 459 15.53 -15.73 -26.58
N GLN A 460 15.20 -14.61 -27.23
CA GLN A 460 16.21 -13.78 -27.91
C GLN A 460 17.22 -13.21 -26.92
N PHE A 461 16.74 -12.71 -25.76
CA PHE A 461 17.61 -12.23 -24.69
C PHE A 461 18.56 -13.33 -24.21
N ARG A 462 18.05 -14.54 -23.97
CA ARG A 462 18.88 -15.68 -23.57
C ARG A 462 19.96 -16.03 -24.60
N ARG A 463 19.61 -16.01 -25.88
CA ARG A 463 20.58 -16.26 -26.97
C ARG A 463 21.64 -15.18 -27.06
N SER A 464 21.25 -13.91 -27.03
CA SER A 464 22.18 -12.76 -27.17
C SER A 464 23.16 -12.60 -26.00
N HIS A 465 22.82 -13.16 -24.82
CA HIS A 465 23.67 -13.13 -23.62
C HIS A 465 24.29 -14.49 -23.29
N ASP A 466 24.27 -15.44 -24.24
CA ASP A 466 24.82 -16.79 -24.07
C ASP A 466 24.34 -17.49 -22.78
N LEU A 467 23.03 -17.43 -22.52
CA LEU A 467 22.42 -18.03 -21.31
C LEU A 467 21.88 -19.47 -21.55
N ASN A 468 21.92 -19.95 -22.79
CA ASN A 468 21.41 -21.28 -23.12
C ASN A 468 22.33 -22.37 -22.54
N GLY A 469 21.73 -23.40 -21.94
CA GLY A 469 22.46 -24.45 -21.25
C GLY A 469 23.04 -24.05 -19.88
N LYS A 470 22.96 -22.77 -19.49
CA LYS A 470 23.39 -22.32 -18.16
C LYS A 470 22.25 -22.39 -17.15
N THR A 471 22.59 -22.66 -15.90
CA THR A 471 21.64 -22.50 -14.79
C THR A 471 21.53 -21.01 -14.46
N VAL A 472 20.34 -20.46 -14.71
CA VAL A 472 20.05 -19.03 -14.52
C VAL A 472 19.11 -18.84 -13.34
N ILE A 473 19.47 -17.96 -12.42
CA ILE A 473 18.67 -17.66 -11.22
C ILE A 473 18.18 -16.21 -11.32
N ALA A 474 16.85 -16.02 -11.20
CA ALA A 474 16.26 -14.71 -11.08
C ALA A 474 16.26 -14.27 -9.61
N VAL A 475 16.74 -13.07 -9.32
CA VAL A 475 16.77 -12.50 -7.98
C VAL A 475 16.08 -11.16 -7.98
N GLN A 476 14.99 -11.01 -7.24
CA GLN A 476 14.39 -9.70 -6.98
C GLN A 476 15.08 -9.03 -5.80
N ILE A 477 15.64 -7.82 -6.04
CA ILE A 477 16.51 -7.11 -5.08
C ILE A 477 15.69 -6.56 -3.91
N LYS A 478 14.60 -5.82 -4.20
CA LYS A 478 13.80 -5.11 -3.20
C LYS A 478 12.34 -5.50 -3.24
N ALA A 479 11.67 -5.42 -2.10
CA ALA A 479 10.21 -5.42 -2.01
C ALA A 479 9.68 -3.99 -2.23
N ASN A 480 8.34 -3.83 -2.30
CA ASN A 480 7.73 -2.50 -2.39
C ASN A 480 7.70 -1.76 -1.04
N GLU A 481 7.99 -2.45 0.06
CA GLU A 481 7.99 -1.91 1.43
C GLU A 481 9.26 -2.36 2.14
N THR A 482 10.00 -1.42 2.72
CA THR A 482 11.36 -1.60 3.27
C THR A 482 11.43 -2.66 4.38
N TYR A 483 10.36 -2.83 5.14
CA TYR A 483 10.34 -3.83 6.21
C TYR A 483 10.42 -5.29 5.71
N ARG A 484 10.31 -5.50 4.40
CA ARG A 484 10.45 -6.81 3.73
C ARG A 484 11.76 -6.95 2.98
N ASP A 485 12.54 -5.89 2.84
CA ASP A 485 13.82 -5.95 2.16
C ASP A 485 14.78 -6.90 2.87
N TYR A 486 15.60 -7.57 2.08
CA TYR A 486 16.57 -8.53 2.58
C TYR A 486 17.98 -7.89 2.67
N PRO A 487 18.51 -7.65 3.88
CA PRO A 487 19.75 -6.90 4.07
C PRO A 487 21.00 -7.58 3.50
N HIS A 488 21.02 -8.91 3.46
CA HIS A 488 22.17 -9.69 2.97
C HIS A 488 22.07 -10.00 1.47
N MET A 489 21.29 -9.22 0.70
CA MET A 489 21.09 -9.47 -0.73
C MET A 489 22.42 -9.41 -1.51
N ALA A 490 23.28 -8.44 -1.23
CA ALA A 490 24.58 -8.33 -1.89
C ALA A 490 25.47 -9.56 -1.65
N GLN A 491 25.53 -10.03 -0.41
CA GLN A 491 26.27 -11.23 -0.04
C GLN A 491 25.69 -12.50 -0.69
N LEU A 492 24.36 -12.58 -0.78
CA LEU A 492 23.70 -13.70 -1.46
C LEU A 492 24.03 -13.73 -2.96
N VAL A 493 23.95 -12.57 -3.63
CA VAL A 493 24.30 -12.45 -5.05
C VAL A 493 25.76 -12.82 -5.29
N GLU A 494 26.68 -12.40 -4.43
CA GLU A 494 28.09 -12.81 -4.52
C GLU A 494 28.25 -14.34 -4.44
N LEU A 495 27.58 -14.99 -3.49
CA LEU A 495 27.63 -16.45 -3.36
C LEU A 495 27.05 -17.17 -4.60
N LEU A 496 25.93 -16.66 -5.13
CA LEU A 496 25.29 -17.22 -6.34
C LEU A 496 26.16 -17.06 -7.57
N ALA A 497 26.79 -15.88 -7.76
CA ALA A 497 27.61 -15.56 -8.91
C ALA A 497 28.85 -16.47 -9.03
N ARG A 498 29.27 -17.15 -7.97
CA ARG A 498 30.38 -18.12 -8.00
C ARG A 498 30.10 -19.37 -8.84
N GLN A 499 28.83 -19.72 -9.04
CA GLN A 499 28.44 -20.98 -9.71
C GLN A 499 27.33 -20.83 -10.75
N TYR A 500 26.54 -19.74 -10.69
CA TYR A 500 25.33 -19.57 -11.50
C TYR A 500 25.33 -18.26 -12.24
N THR A 501 24.59 -18.17 -13.32
CA THR A 501 24.24 -16.89 -13.92
C THR A 501 23.07 -16.28 -13.16
N VAL A 502 23.16 -15.01 -12.84
CA VAL A 502 22.16 -14.30 -12.03
C VAL A 502 21.54 -13.15 -12.81
N LEU A 503 20.24 -13.12 -12.89
CA LEU A 503 19.47 -11.98 -13.39
C LEU A 503 18.88 -11.23 -12.20
N LEU A 504 19.28 -9.98 -12.01
CA LEU A 504 18.81 -9.12 -10.93
C LEU A 504 17.64 -8.27 -11.41
N PHE A 505 16.52 -8.33 -10.70
CA PHE A 505 15.31 -7.59 -11.03
C PHE A 505 15.00 -6.53 -9.97
N ASP A 506 14.75 -5.29 -10.43
CA ASP A 506 14.21 -4.21 -9.62
C ASP A 506 13.39 -3.26 -10.52
N GLY A 507 12.51 -2.47 -9.92
CA GLY A 507 11.80 -1.37 -10.58
C GLY A 507 12.60 -0.07 -10.63
N ALA A 508 13.73 0.00 -9.90
CA ALA A 508 14.68 1.12 -9.85
C ALA A 508 16.06 0.66 -10.37
N PRO A 509 16.93 1.58 -10.78
CA PRO A 509 18.29 1.27 -11.19
C PRO A 509 19.06 0.48 -10.15
N ILE A 510 19.73 -0.59 -10.58
CA ILE A 510 20.51 -1.48 -9.73
C ILE A 510 21.97 -1.05 -9.74
N GLU A 511 22.46 -0.59 -8.61
CA GLU A 511 23.87 -0.23 -8.43
C GLU A 511 24.67 -1.40 -7.84
N GLY A 512 25.99 -1.40 -8.05
CA GLY A 512 26.89 -2.46 -7.59
C GLY A 512 26.80 -3.73 -8.44
N PHE A 513 27.20 -4.87 -7.91
CA PHE A 513 27.14 -6.21 -8.52
C PHE A 513 27.91 -6.32 -9.86
N GLY A 514 29.17 -5.91 -9.87
CA GLY A 514 30.04 -5.91 -11.05
C GLY A 514 30.68 -7.29 -11.35
N TYR A 515 29.86 -8.36 -11.45
CA TYR A 515 30.29 -9.71 -11.83
C TYR A 515 29.89 -9.99 -13.28
N ASP A 516 30.75 -10.65 -14.07
CA ASP A 516 30.54 -10.93 -15.51
C ASP A 516 29.30 -11.79 -15.80
N ASN A 517 28.88 -12.61 -14.84
CA ASN A 517 27.72 -13.49 -14.95
C ASN A 517 26.49 -12.96 -14.19
N VAL A 518 26.47 -11.66 -13.84
CA VAL A 518 25.35 -10.99 -13.19
C VAL A 518 24.80 -9.89 -14.09
N PHE A 519 23.55 -10.04 -14.52
CA PHE A 519 22.87 -9.11 -15.42
C PHE A 519 21.80 -8.32 -14.68
N LYS A 520 21.78 -6.99 -14.85
CA LYS A 520 20.82 -6.09 -14.22
C LYS A 520 19.62 -5.86 -15.12
N ILE A 521 18.42 -6.21 -14.64
CA ILE A 521 17.15 -6.12 -15.37
C ILE A 521 16.27 -5.06 -14.70
N ASP A 522 16.72 -3.82 -14.71
CA ASP A 522 16.07 -2.65 -14.11
C ASP A 522 15.51 -1.67 -15.15
N HIS A 523 15.77 -1.92 -16.43
CA HIS A 523 15.39 -1.05 -17.56
C HIS A 523 14.25 -1.60 -18.41
N LEU A 524 13.79 -2.82 -18.14
CA LEU A 524 12.74 -3.46 -18.93
C LEU A 524 11.34 -3.16 -18.36
N PRO A 525 10.32 -3.04 -19.24
CA PRO A 525 8.93 -3.04 -18.80
C PRO A 525 8.59 -4.31 -18.02
N LEU A 526 7.69 -4.20 -17.04
CA LEU A 526 7.29 -5.30 -16.15
C LEU A 526 7.03 -6.62 -16.87
N ARG A 527 6.27 -6.60 -17.97
CA ARG A 527 5.92 -7.82 -18.71
C ARG A 527 7.13 -8.51 -19.34
N LYS A 528 8.04 -7.75 -19.93
CA LYS A 528 9.31 -8.28 -20.47
C LYS A 528 10.22 -8.81 -19.36
N SER A 529 10.28 -8.11 -18.20
CA SER A 529 11.01 -8.59 -17.03
C SER A 529 10.45 -9.92 -16.52
N LEU A 530 9.12 -10.04 -16.42
CA LEU A 530 8.46 -11.27 -15.97
C LEU A 530 8.62 -12.41 -16.99
N ALA A 531 8.52 -12.13 -18.30
CA ALA A 531 8.76 -13.12 -19.33
C ALA A 531 10.20 -13.67 -19.27
N LEU A 532 11.18 -12.80 -19.03
CA LEU A 532 12.57 -13.20 -18.85
C LEU A 532 12.75 -14.01 -17.56
N ALA A 533 12.16 -13.58 -16.44
CA ALA A 533 12.20 -14.33 -15.18
C ALA A 533 11.56 -15.73 -15.31
N ALA A 534 10.54 -15.88 -16.17
CA ALA A 534 9.88 -17.15 -16.45
C ALA A 534 10.81 -18.16 -17.13
N THR A 535 11.91 -17.74 -17.76
CA THR A 535 12.89 -18.62 -18.38
C THR A 535 14.02 -19.05 -17.43
N CYS A 536 14.00 -18.57 -16.18
CA CYS A 536 15.01 -18.90 -15.17
C CYS A 536 14.70 -20.23 -14.48
N ASN A 537 15.73 -20.94 -14.06
CA ASN A 537 15.61 -22.22 -13.36
C ASN A 537 15.06 -22.08 -11.93
N LEU A 538 15.25 -20.92 -11.31
CA LEU A 538 14.79 -20.66 -9.95
C LEU A 538 14.63 -19.14 -9.74
N ILE A 539 13.63 -18.76 -8.95
CA ILE A 539 13.40 -17.38 -8.53
C ILE A 539 13.71 -17.25 -7.03
N ILE A 540 14.46 -16.22 -6.65
CA ILE A 540 14.67 -15.82 -5.27
C ILE A 540 14.05 -14.43 -5.09
N ALA A 541 13.17 -14.28 -4.08
CA ALA A 541 12.52 -13.00 -3.82
C ALA A 541 12.16 -12.84 -2.35
N PRO A 542 12.18 -11.60 -1.81
CA PRO A 542 11.48 -11.30 -0.57
C PRO A 542 9.96 -11.42 -0.76
N ASP A 543 9.16 -11.22 0.30
CA ASP A 543 7.68 -11.20 0.22
C ASP A 543 7.20 -10.12 -0.77
N SER A 544 7.05 -10.50 -2.02
CA SER A 544 6.83 -9.58 -3.15
C SER A 544 6.01 -10.22 -4.27
N ALA A 545 5.80 -9.46 -5.34
CA ALA A 545 5.06 -9.92 -6.53
C ALA A 545 5.72 -11.12 -7.21
N PHE A 546 7.06 -11.22 -7.20
CA PHE A 546 7.79 -12.31 -7.84
C PHE A 546 7.49 -13.68 -7.24
N VAL A 547 7.24 -13.77 -5.93
CA VAL A 547 6.80 -15.02 -5.30
C VAL A 547 5.44 -15.48 -5.86
N HIS A 548 4.50 -14.55 -6.05
CA HIS A 548 3.18 -14.86 -6.59
C HIS A 548 3.21 -15.16 -8.09
N PHE A 549 4.13 -14.51 -8.80
CA PHE A 549 4.41 -14.78 -10.20
C PHE A 549 5.01 -16.18 -10.39
N ALA A 550 6.00 -16.55 -9.57
CA ALA A 550 6.56 -17.90 -9.56
C ALA A 550 5.48 -18.96 -9.32
N GLY A 551 4.59 -18.71 -8.34
CA GLY A 551 3.43 -19.59 -8.07
C GLY A 551 2.43 -19.64 -9.23
N ALA A 552 2.29 -18.58 -10.03
CA ALA A 552 1.39 -18.53 -11.19
C ALA A 552 1.89 -19.39 -12.36
N LEU A 553 3.20 -19.46 -12.55
CA LEU A 553 3.86 -20.18 -13.66
C LEU A 553 4.52 -21.49 -13.21
N ASP A 554 4.33 -21.88 -11.95
CA ASP A 554 4.88 -23.09 -11.35
C ASP A 554 6.43 -23.15 -11.39
N ILE A 555 7.08 -21.98 -11.31
CA ILE A 555 8.53 -21.86 -11.33
C ILE A 555 9.08 -22.12 -9.93
N PRO A 556 10.16 -22.91 -9.78
CA PRO A 556 10.84 -23.10 -8.51
C PRO A 556 11.19 -21.76 -7.85
N CYS A 557 10.84 -21.60 -6.57
CA CYS A 557 11.01 -20.33 -5.87
C CYS A 557 11.55 -20.54 -4.46
N VAL A 558 12.51 -19.71 -4.08
CA VAL A 558 12.96 -19.54 -2.69
C VAL A 558 12.51 -18.16 -2.22
N ALA A 559 11.54 -18.13 -1.32
CA ALA A 559 10.89 -16.91 -0.85
C ALA A 559 11.34 -16.57 0.58
N LEU A 560 11.78 -15.31 0.79
CA LEU A 560 12.29 -14.83 2.06
C LEU A 560 11.19 -14.10 2.82
N TYR A 561 10.85 -14.61 4.00
CA TYR A 561 9.78 -14.09 4.84
C TYR A 561 10.27 -13.72 6.24
N GLY A 562 9.84 -12.59 6.72
CA GLY A 562 10.12 -12.14 8.08
C GLY A 562 8.82 -11.80 8.82
N PRO A 563 8.30 -10.57 8.71
CA PRO A 563 7.10 -10.16 9.44
C PRO A 563 5.82 -10.90 9.06
N VAL A 564 5.75 -11.43 7.83
CA VAL A 564 4.57 -12.14 7.29
C VAL A 564 4.81 -13.64 7.31
N ASP A 565 3.77 -14.44 7.51
CA ASP A 565 3.87 -15.91 7.53
C ASP A 565 4.01 -16.48 6.11
N GLY A 566 5.22 -16.91 5.77
CA GLY A 566 5.53 -17.55 4.49
C GLY A 566 4.70 -18.80 4.24
N LYS A 567 4.46 -19.63 5.27
CA LYS A 567 3.60 -20.82 5.16
C LYS A 567 2.18 -20.47 4.71
N VAL A 568 1.62 -19.39 5.25
CA VAL A 568 0.26 -18.95 4.86
C VAL A 568 0.26 -18.32 3.47
N ARG A 569 1.29 -17.54 3.13
CA ARG A 569 1.37 -16.86 1.82
C ARG A 569 1.57 -17.81 0.66
N THR A 570 2.41 -18.83 0.83
CA THR A 570 2.81 -19.78 -0.23
C THR A 570 2.07 -21.11 -0.17
N ALA A 571 1.04 -21.22 0.67
CA ALA A 571 0.31 -22.47 0.91
C ALA A 571 -0.26 -23.14 -0.37
N ASP A 572 -0.50 -22.35 -1.41
CA ASP A 572 -1.05 -22.80 -2.68
C ASP A 572 0.01 -22.86 -3.82
N TYR A 573 1.33 -22.78 -3.47
CA TYR A 573 2.46 -22.76 -4.42
C TYR A 573 3.38 -23.97 -4.15
N PRO A 574 3.16 -25.12 -4.82
CA PRO A 574 3.88 -26.35 -4.49
C PRO A 574 5.40 -26.26 -4.69
N ASN A 575 5.85 -25.49 -5.70
CA ASN A 575 7.26 -25.32 -6.01
C ASN A 575 7.93 -24.14 -5.28
N CYS A 576 7.27 -23.56 -4.26
CA CYS A 576 7.83 -22.47 -3.46
C CYS A 576 8.32 -22.97 -2.09
N THR A 577 9.60 -22.82 -1.83
CA THR A 577 10.21 -22.99 -0.52
C THR A 577 10.30 -21.64 0.17
N TYR A 578 9.67 -21.47 1.34
CA TYR A 578 9.81 -20.24 2.12
C TYR A 578 10.87 -20.42 3.22
N ILE A 579 11.59 -19.34 3.50
CA ILE A 579 12.57 -19.25 4.59
C ILE A 579 12.09 -18.20 5.57
N ASP A 580 12.05 -18.53 6.86
CA ASP A 580 11.78 -17.59 7.95
C ASP A 580 12.56 -18.01 9.23
N VAL A 581 12.61 -17.10 10.19
CA VAL A 581 13.32 -17.30 11.46
C VAL A 581 12.37 -17.48 12.65
N ARG A 582 11.19 -18.08 12.43
CA ARG A 582 10.21 -18.30 13.51
C ARG A 582 10.69 -19.23 14.63
N ARG A 583 11.69 -20.06 14.36
CA ARG A 583 12.31 -20.90 15.40
C ARG A 583 13.16 -20.09 16.35
N ASP A 584 13.76 -19.01 15.86
CA ASP A 584 14.74 -18.20 16.57
C ASP A 584 14.09 -16.97 17.19
N LEU A 585 13.10 -16.38 16.51
CA LEU A 585 12.40 -15.18 16.95
C LEU A 585 10.90 -15.45 17.21
N ARG A 586 10.50 -15.43 18.48
CA ARG A 586 9.11 -15.68 18.91
C ARG A 586 8.08 -14.69 18.36
N CYS A 587 8.50 -13.51 17.92
CA CYS A 587 7.60 -12.51 17.33
C CYS A 587 7.27 -12.80 15.86
N VAL A 588 7.91 -13.76 15.20
CA VAL A 588 7.66 -14.11 13.78
C VAL A 588 6.53 -15.16 13.70
N PRO A 589 5.51 -14.90 12.89
CA PRO A 589 5.19 -13.70 12.12
C PRO A 589 4.46 -12.63 12.96
N CYS A 590 4.87 -11.38 12.88
CA CYS A 590 4.21 -10.28 13.62
C CYS A 590 3.13 -9.55 12.81
N TRP A 591 3.10 -9.74 11.49
CA TRP A 591 2.16 -9.11 10.55
C TRP A 591 2.14 -7.58 10.61
N ARG A 592 3.28 -6.95 10.88
CA ARG A 592 3.39 -5.51 10.84
C ARG A 592 3.34 -4.99 9.39
N ASN A 593 3.09 -3.72 9.23
CA ASN A 593 3.19 -2.98 7.97
C ASN A 593 4.32 -1.93 8.06
N GLU A 594 4.53 -1.18 6.98
CA GLU A 594 5.56 -0.14 6.85
C GLU A 594 5.51 0.91 7.97
N GLN A 595 4.32 1.28 8.42
CA GLN A 595 4.13 2.34 9.42
C GLN A 595 4.41 1.88 10.87
N ILE A 596 4.45 0.57 11.10
CA ILE A 596 4.66 0.03 12.44
C ILE A 596 6.12 -0.44 12.54
N PRO A 597 6.95 0.16 13.41
CA PRO A 597 8.33 -0.26 13.61
C PRO A 597 8.42 -1.69 14.17
N CYS A 598 9.58 -2.31 14.03
CA CYS A 598 9.87 -3.62 14.63
C CYS A 598 9.77 -3.55 16.14
N LYS A 599 8.98 -4.41 16.76
CA LYS A 599 8.73 -4.41 18.21
C LYS A 599 9.98 -4.71 19.04
N LEU A 600 10.95 -5.45 18.47
CA LEU A 600 12.17 -5.82 19.20
C LEU A 600 13.24 -4.72 19.14
N THR A 601 13.28 -3.95 18.05
CA THR A 601 14.38 -3.02 17.78
C THR A 601 13.92 -1.57 17.68
N GLY A 602 12.61 -1.32 17.52
CA GLY A 602 12.10 0.02 17.20
C GLY A 602 12.42 0.52 15.79
N MET A 603 13.06 -0.33 14.95
CA MET A 603 13.55 0.03 13.62
C MET A 603 12.47 -0.15 12.54
N ARG A 604 12.61 0.56 11.41
CA ARG A 604 11.80 0.33 10.21
C ARG A 604 12.11 -1.01 9.56
N GLY A 605 13.39 -1.34 9.38
CA GLY A 605 13.83 -2.65 8.92
C GLY A 605 13.37 -3.77 9.85
N SER A 606 13.33 -4.99 9.37
CA SER A 606 12.90 -6.15 10.15
C SER A 606 14.10 -6.97 10.61
N ILE A 607 14.32 -7.04 11.92
CA ILE A 607 15.36 -7.89 12.48
C ILE A 607 15.26 -9.35 11.98
N CYS A 608 14.05 -9.85 11.78
CA CYS A 608 13.83 -11.19 11.25
C CYS A 608 14.33 -11.38 9.81
N MET A 609 14.38 -10.32 8.99
CA MET A 609 15.01 -10.38 7.67
C MET A 609 16.56 -10.34 7.77
N LEU A 610 17.08 -9.66 8.77
CA LEU A 610 18.51 -9.60 9.05
C LEU A 610 19.05 -10.94 9.57
N GLU A 611 18.26 -11.68 10.34
CA GLU A 611 18.63 -12.99 10.90
C GLU A 611 18.67 -14.12 9.86
N ILE A 612 18.06 -13.94 8.69
CA ILE A 612 18.18 -14.90 7.57
C ILE A 612 19.58 -14.77 6.96
N GLN A 613 20.44 -15.74 7.18
CA GLN A 613 21.82 -15.69 6.71
C GLN A 613 21.95 -16.03 5.21
N ALA A 614 22.79 -15.30 4.46
CA ALA A 614 22.99 -15.53 3.01
C ALA A 614 23.48 -16.94 2.70
N GLY A 615 24.37 -17.50 3.52
CA GLY A 615 24.85 -18.87 3.39
C GLY A 615 23.74 -19.92 3.51
N GLN A 616 22.77 -19.73 4.42
CA GLN A 616 21.61 -20.59 4.58
C GLN A 616 20.72 -20.56 3.31
N VAL A 617 20.44 -19.37 2.81
CA VAL A 617 19.66 -19.19 1.56
C VAL A 617 20.34 -19.89 0.40
N TYR A 618 21.66 -19.69 0.24
CA TYR A 618 22.46 -20.31 -0.79
C TYR A 618 22.41 -21.85 -0.74
N GLN A 619 22.53 -22.46 0.46
CA GLN A 619 22.42 -23.92 0.62
C GLN A 619 21.05 -24.45 0.20
N ILE A 620 19.96 -23.74 0.55
CA ILE A 620 18.60 -24.13 0.16
C ILE A 620 18.43 -24.02 -1.37
N VAL A 621 18.98 -22.99 -2.00
CA VAL A 621 18.99 -22.84 -3.46
C VAL A 621 19.69 -24.02 -4.13
N GLN A 622 20.87 -24.40 -3.63
CA GLN A 622 21.61 -25.56 -4.17
C GLN A 622 20.80 -26.87 -4.03
N GLN A 623 20.14 -27.09 -2.89
CA GLN A 623 19.31 -28.28 -2.66
C GLN A 623 18.12 -28.32 -3.64
N ARG A 624 17.45 -27.18 -3.85
CA ARG A 624 16.31 -27.09 -4.77
C ARG A 624 16.75 -27.37 -6.22
N LEU A 625 17.83 -26.78 -6.69
CA LEU A 625 18.34 -27.00 -8.03
C LEU A 625 18.79 -28.46 -8.27
N LYS A 626 19.27 -29.15 -7.24
CA LYS A 626 19.59 -30.58 -7.34
C LYS A 626 18.33 -31.46 -7.44
N GLN A 627 17.29 -31.15 -6.67
CA GLN A 627 16.00 -31.86 -6.73
C GLN A 627 15.37 -31.75 -8.11
N GLU A 628 15.30 -30.55 -8.68
CA GLU A 628 14.75 -30.30 -10.02
C GLU A 628 15.43 -31.16 -11.09
N ARG A 629 16.78 -31.19 -11.08
CA ARG A 629 17.54 -32.03 -12.03
C ARG A 629 17.24 -33.52 -11.88
N SER A 630 17.02 -33.99 -10.66
CA SER A 630 16.68 -35.39 -10.40
C SER A 630 15.28 -35.72 -10.92
N ASP A 631 14.31 -34.83 -10.72
CA ASP A 631 12.92 -35.01 -11.16
C ASP A 631 12.81 -34.96 -12.70
N GLU A 632 13.56 -34.06 -13.39
CA GLU A 632 13.66 -34.01 -14.85
C GLU A 632 14.24 -35.30 -15.43
N THR A 633 15.28 -35.87 -14.80
CA THR A 633 15.92 -37.12 -15.24
C THR A 633 14.95 -38.30 -15.12
N ILE A 634 14.16 -38.35 -14.06
CA ILE A 634 13.14 -39.41 -13.86
C ILE A 634 12.02 -39.25 -14.89
N GLN A 635 11.55 -38.05 -15.18
CA GLN A 635 10.50 -37.80 -16.18
C GLN A 635 10.96 -38.12 -17.62
N GLN A 636 12.23 -37.97 -17.94
CA GLN A 636 12.79 -38.34 -19.26
C GLN A 636 13.05 -39.83 -19.40
N SER A 637 13.08 -40.59 -18.30
CA SER A 637 13.31 -42.05 -18.27
C SER A 637 12.01 -42.89 -18.22
N VAL A 638 10.85 -42.25 -18.13
CA VAL A 638 9.51 -42.84 -18.20
C VAL A 638 8.85 -42.48 -19.54
#